data_8b348e444d99f8e46ebcd9a5e4aada37
#
_entry.id   8b348e444d99f8e46ebcd9a5e4aada37
#
_cell.length_a   1.000
_cell.length_b   1.000
_cell.length_c   1.000
_cell.angle_alpha   90.00
_cell.angle_beta   90.00
_cell.angle_gamma   90.00
#
_symmetry.space_group_name_H-M   'P 1'
#
loop_
_entity.id
_entity.type
_entity.pdbx_description
1 polymer ?
#
loop_
_entity_poly.entity_id
_entity_poly.type
_entity_poly.pdbx_seq_one_letter_code
_entity_poly.pdbx_strand_id
1 'polypeptide(L)'
;MSFSHSIRRHSPTMVDSLYPAALAAIVVAVVGCATYPANTASSPRGTYSSSAPIPDPRIGLRAGAFDAAEAVWNLRVLSKTKPSEKFLGGINSDLAFLGNNVFQGSFNGYQVWDISNPQAPTLREGYVCPASQSDVSVYRNLLFVSGEDLSARLDCGKQGVQDTVSKDRLRGIRIFDISDLSNPKNVGNVQTCRGSHTHSLLVDPKDPDNVYVYISGSGQVRSPNELPGCVNLSPDKDPNSALFRIEVIKVPLAHPEQAAVITSPRIFQGLTRPASHGETAVDIAEHKKEVAYAKAHGGFVATIFGDEQVAPSFFVAQQLDAIVKARGGTGAPTAADSAKLRQDLPGIVAKLVGPAPSPTDAPRPGPSQCHDITLYPAIGRAGGACGGYGLLLDISDPAHPVRLNAAADSNFSYWHSATFNNDGSKVLFSDEWGGGMQAKCRATDPKEWGADAIFNVAGSNMQFQSYYKLPVPQTRVENCVAHNGSLIPIPGRDIMAQAWYQGGISVFDWTDAAHPREIAYFDRGPADTTLKLSGSWSAYWYNGVIVSSEITRGLDIFELTPSAFISQNEIDAAKTVHFDYYNTQGQQQFVWPASFALARAYVDQLERSNGLGSGRISAVRKALTAAESGSAGERQGSLSALAAQLDGDANGSRDASKVRTLAAAVRRLAAGS
;
A
#
# COMPACT_ATOMS: atom_id res chain seq x y z
N MET A 1 47.13 25.40 -18.90
CA MET A 1 47.21 25.01 -20.31
C MET A 1 45.76 24.89 -20.82
N SER A 2 45.46 25.81 -21.69
CA SER A 2 44.14 26.04 -22.32
C SER A 2 43.99 25.13 -23.52
N PHE A 3 42.81 24.52 -23.71
CA PHE A 3 42.35 24.13 -25.03
C PHE A 3 40.86 24.38 -25.15
N SER A 4 40.58 25.44 -25.88
CA SER A 4 39.31 25.82 -26.49
C SER A 4 39.14 25.07 -27.82
N HIS A 5 37.98 24.48 -28.11
CA HIS A 5 37.58 24.17 -29.47
C HIS A 5 36.10 24.48 -29.71
N SER A 6 35.93 25.50 -30.52
CA SER A 6 34.76 25.96 -31.20
C SER A 6 34.28 24.93 -32.21
N ILE A 7 32.97 24.68 -32.32
CA ILE A 7 32.35 24.05 -33.49
C ILE A 7 31.16 24.90 -33.97
N ARG A 8 31.25 25.20 -35.24
CA ARG A 8 30.43 26.06 -36.07
C ARG A 8 28.99 25.53 -36.29
N ARG A 9 28.09 26.49 -36.35
CA ARG A 9 26.74 26.35 -36.94
C ARG A 9 26.85 26.20 -38.47
N HIS A 10 26.05 25.33 -39.07
CA HIS A 10 25.64 25.39 -40.47
C HIS A 10 24.14 25.15 -40.55
N SER A 11 23.44 26.19 -41.06
CA SER A 11 22.14 26.10 -41.73
C SER A 11 22.33 25.92 -43.23
N PRO A 12 21.40 25.30 -43.93
CA PRO A 12 20.97 25.77 -45.21
C PRO A 12 19.46 25.89 -45.36
N THR A 13 19.05 27.07 -45.75
CA THR A 13 18.25 27.58 -46.87
C THR A 13 17.10 26.76 -47.46
N MET A 14 15.99 27.52 -47.56
CA MET A 14 14.74 27.27 -48.29
C MET A 14 14.94 26.91 -49.76
N VAL A 15 13.99 26.14 -50.31
CA VAL A 15 13.45 26.32 -51.68
C VAL A 15 11.95 26.02 -51.66
N ASP A 16 11.25 26.89 -52.42
CA ASP A 16 9.83 27.12 -52.59
C ASP A 16 9.04 26.05 -53.37
N SER A 17 7.74 26.08 -53.10
CA SER A 17 6.56 26.13 -53.98
C SER A 17 6.05 24.87 -54.66
N LEU A 18 4.77 24.59 -54.43
CA LEU A 18 3.64 24.72 -55.36
C LEU A 18 2.37 24.03 -54.83
N TYR A 19 1.33 24.82 -54.65
CA TYR A 19 -0.07 24.33 -54.56
C TYR A 19 -0.56 23.90 -55.96
N PRO A 20 -1.58 23.00 -56.06
CA PRO A 20 -2.93 23.53 -56.22
C PRO A 20 -4.10 22.76 -55.57
N ALA A 21 -5.02 23.59 -55.12
CA ALA A 21 -6.48 23.54 -55.28
C ALA A 21 -7.31 22.26 -54.95
N ALA A 22 -8.10 22.37 -53.91
CA ALA A 22 -9.55 22.21 -53.79
C ALA A 22 -10.26 20.98 -54.35
N LEU A 23 -10.89 20.22 -53.43
CA LEU A 23 -12.29 19.77 -53.64
C LEU A 23 -12.94 19.56 -52.25
N ALA A 24 -13.96 20.35 -51.98
CA ALA A 24 -14.83 20.23 -50.81
C ALA A 24 -15.77 19.03 -51.01
N ALA A 25 -15.76 18.08 -50.10
CA ALA A 25 -16.80 17.08 -49.98
C ALA A 25 -17.45 17.26 -48.62
N ILE A 26 -18.71 17.69 -48.63
CA ILE A 26 -19.62 17.76 -47.49
C ILE A 26 -19.95 16.31 -47.11
N VAL A 27 -19.48 15.85 -45.92
CA VAL A 27 -19.96 14.60 -45.31
C VAL A 27 -20.95 14.97 -44.23
N VAL A 28 -22.20 14.64 -44.47
CA VAL A 28 -23.31 14.69 -43.51
C VAL A 28 -23.00 13.69 -42.41
N ALA A 29 -22.78 14.15 -41.17
CA ALA A 29 -22.66 13.33 -40.02
C ALA A 29 -24.05 12.77 -39.63
N VAL A 30 -24.30 11.52 -39.96
CA VAL A 30 -25.38 10.75 -39.35
C VAL A 30 -24.93 10.32 -37.96
N VAL A 31 -25.54 10.90 -36.93
CA VAL A 31 -25.40 10.44 -35.55
C VAL A 31 -26.09 9.08 -35.46
N GLY A 32 -25.33 8.02 -35.61
CA GLY A 32 -25.75 6.65 -35.30
C GLY A 32 -25.46 6.38 -33.84
N CYS A 33 -26.51 6.19 -33.03
CA CYS A 33 -26.39 5.55 -31.73
C CYS A 33 -25.77 4.17 -31.95
N ALA A 34 -24.51 4.01 -31.60
CA ALA A 34 -23.85 2.73 -31.55
C ALA A 34 -24.38 1.98 -30.35
N THR A 35 -25.39 1.14 -30.57
CA THR A 35 -25.72 0.06 -29.63
C THR A 35 -24.57 -0.93 -29.66
N TYR A 36 -23.83 -1.01 -28.56
CA TYR A 36 -22.86 -2.09 -28.36
C TYR A 36 -23.59 -3.43 -28.44
N PRO A 37 -23.21 -4.35 -29.33
CA PRO A 37 -23.78 -5.68 -29.30
C PRO A 37 -23.40 -6.35 -28.00
N ALA A 38 -24.41 -6.79 -27.22
CA ALA A 38 -24.19 -7.70 -26.11
C ALA A 38 -23.50 -8.95 -26.66
N ASN A 39 -22.25 -9.14 -26.25
CA ASN A 39 -21.43 -10.25 -26.69
C ASN A 39 -21.92 -11.51 -25.99
N THR A 40 -22.91 -12.20 -26.55
CA THR A 40 -23.48 -13.48 -26.09
C THR A 40 -22.62 -14.68 -26.50
N ALA A 41 -21.40 -14.46 -26.95
CA ALA A 41 -20.47 -15.55 -27.21
C ALA A 41 -19.95 -16.08 -25.87
N SER A 42 -20.30 -17.31 -25.51
CA SER A 42 -19.52 -18.10 -24.58
C SER A 42 -18.07 -18.05 -25.05
N SER A 43 -17.22 -17.36 -24.28
CA SER A 43 -15.80 -17.25 -24.58
C SER A 43 -15.25 -18.66 -24.85
N PRO A 44 -14.53 -18.89 -25.95
CA PRO A 44 -13.89 -20.18 -26.16
C PRO A 44 -13.03 -20.44 -24.93
N ARG A 45 -13.17 -21.61 -24.33
CA ARG A 45 -12.30 -22.08 -23.24
C ARG A 45 -10.88 -22.12 -23.78
N GLY A 46 -10.16 -20.99 -23.70
CA GLY A 46 -8.72 -21.00 -23.81
C GLY A 46 -8.20 -21.91 -22.71
N THR A 47 -7.29 -22.79 -23.02
CA THR A 47 -6.61 -23.62 -22.04
C THR A 47 -5.67 -22.70 -21.25
N TYR A 48 -6.22 -22.01 -20.23
CA TYR A 48 -5.41 -21.22 -19.31
C TYR A 48 -4.50 -22.15 -18.50
N SER A 49 -3.23 -21.75 -18.34
CA SER A 49 -2.32 -22.46 -17.46
C SER A 49 -2.81 -22.37 -16.01
N SER A 50 -2.86 -23.52 -15.33
CA SER A 50 -3.13 -23.63 -13.89
C SER A 50 -1.87 -23.52 -13.02
N SER A 51 -0.72 -23.21 -13.64
CA SER A 51 0.57 -22.99 -12.98
C SER A 51 1.27 -21.79 -13.58
N ALA A 52 2.06 -21.09 -12.76
CA ALA A 52 2.97 -20.07 -13.24
C ALA A 52 3.96 -20.62 -14.26
N PRO A 53 4.53 -19.78 -15.14
CA PRO A 53 5.55 -20.20 -16.09
C PRO A 53 6.77 -20.84 -15.39
N ILE A 54 7.34 -21.88 -16.01
CA ILE A 54 8.57 -22.53 -15.54
C ILE A 54 9.56 -22.58 -16.71
N PRO A 55 10.79 -22.02 -16.58
CA PRO A 55 11.30 -21.29 -15.41
C PRO A 55 10.51 -20.00 -15.13
N ASP A 56 10.52 -19.54 -13.87
CA ASP A 56 9.83 -18.30 -13.51
C ASP A 56 10.55 -17.11 -14.17
N PRO A 57 9.86 -16.32 -15.01
CA PRO A 57 10.49 -15.23 -15.77
C PRO A 57 10.91 -14.03 -14.90
N ARG A 58 10.52 -13.99 -13.63
CA ARG A 58 10.95 -12.97 -12.68
C ARG A 58 12.40 -13.11 -12.25
N ILE A 59 12.98 -14.30 -12.39
CA ILE A 59 14.34 -14.57 -11.94
C ILE A 59 15.35 -13.83 -12.82
N GLY A 60 16.10 -12.90 -12.22
CA GLY A 60 17.20 -12.20 -12.88
C GLY A 60 16.76 -11.20 -13.94
N LEU A 61 15.65 -10.54 -13.75
CA LEU A 61 15.21 -9.45 -14.60
C LEU A 61 16.28 -8.36 -14.71
N ARG A 62 16.47 -7.82 -15.93
CA ARG A 62 17.46 -6.75 -16.17
C ARG A 62 17.06 -5.49 -15.43
N ALA A 63 18.02 -4.91 -14.70
CA ALA A 63 17.87 -3.65 -14.01
C ALA A 63 17.64 -2.46 -14.97
N GLY A 64 16.99 -1.41 -14.48
CA GLY A 64 16.80 -0.15 -15.20
C GLY A 64 15.86 0.79 -14.47
N ALA A 65 16.16 2.09 -14.47
CA ALA A 65 15.34 3.08 -13.78
C ALA A 65 13.90 3.12 -14.36
N PHE A 66 13.76 3.23 -15.68
CA PHE A 66 12.47 3.28 -16.38
C PHE A 66 12.38 2.30 -17.56
N ASP A 67 13.40 1.49 -17.77
CA ASP A 67 13.52 0.54 -18.87
C ASP A 67 13.90 -0.87 -18.40
N ALA A 68 13.73 -1.17 -17.12
CA ALA A 68 13.95 -2.51 -16.57
C ALA A 68 13.13 -3.55 -17.32
N ALA A 69 13.62 -4.80 -17.36
CA ALA A 69 12.83 -5.91 -17.88
C ALA A 69 11.62 -6.18 -16.97
N GLU A 70 10.56 -6.74 -17.56
CA GLU A 70 9.30 -6.97 -16.85
C GLU A 70 8.84 -8.42 -17.06
N ALA A 71 8.12 -8.94 -16.06
CA ALA A 71 7.43 -10.19 -16.11
C ALA A 71 5.99 -10.01 -15.64
N VAL A 72 5.03 -10.58 -16.36
CA VAL A 72 3.61 -10.47 -16.04
C VAL A 72 2.92 -11.80 -16.27
N TRP A 73 2.00 -12.15 -15.36
CA TRP A 73 1.17 -13.35 -15.48
C TRP A 73 -0.22 -13.08 -14.92
N ASN A 74 -1.25 -13.38 -15.72
CA ASN A 74 -2.67 -13.19 -15.39
C ASN A 74 -3.07 -11.75 -14.98
N LEU A 75 -2.22 -10.77 -15.30
CA LEU A 75 -2.49 -9.34 -15.22
C LEU A 75 -2.26 -8.70 -16.59
N ARG A 76 -2.87 -7.54 -16.80
CA ARG A 76 -2.55 -6.63 -17.90
C ARG A 76 -2.08 -5.29 -17.33
N VAL A 77 -0.93 -4.83 -17.78
CA VAL A 77 -0.45 -3.47 -17.49
C VAL A 77 -1.27 -2.49 -18.32
N LEU A 78 -1.95 -1.55 -17.68
CA LEU A 78 -2.71 -0.49 -18.36
C LEU A 78 -1.85 0.74 -18.57
N SER A 79 -1.11 1.16 -17.55
CA SER A 79 -0.22 2.32 -17.63
C SER A 79 0.93 2.23 -16.62
N LYS A 80 2.01 2.94 -16.94
CA LYS A 80 3.19 3.21 -16.10
C LYS A 80 3.49 4.69 -16.23
N THR A 81 3.14 5.47 -15.22
CA THR A 81 3.21 6.93 -15.26
C THR A 81 4.33 7.43 -14.36
N LYS A 82 5.31 8.11 -14.96
CA LYS A 82 6.46 8.67 -14.21
C LYS A 82 6.01 9.72 -13.21
N PRO A 83 6.76 9.92 -12.10
CA PRO A 83 6.53 11.03 -11.20
C PRO A 83 6.60 12.37 -11.96
N SER A 84 5.89 13.38 -11.45
CA SER A 84 6.03 14.73 -11.98
C SER A 84 7.45 15.28 -11.72
N GLU A 85 7.87 16.31 -12.48
CA GLU A 85 9.23 16.86 -12.40
C GLU A 85 9.66 17.23 -10.97
N LYS A 86 8.74 17.77 -10.17
CA LYS A 86 9.00 18.13 -8.75
C LYS A 86 9.30 16.92 -7.87
N PHE A 87 8.97 15.71 -8.32
CA PHE A 87 9.05 14.45 -7.56
C PHE A 87 9.99 13.42 -8.19
N LEU A 88 10.59 13.74 -9.34
CA LEU A 88 11.62 12.90 -9.97
C LEU A 88 12.81 12.72 -9.02
N GLY A 89 13.24 11.48 -8.84
CA GLY A 89 14.33 11.13 -7.91
C GLY A 89 13.93 11.16 -6.43
N GLY A 90 12.67 11.46 -6.12
CA GLY A 90 12.08 11.34 -4.79
C GLY A 90 11.60 9.92 -4.50
N ILE A 91 11.10 9.73 -3.29
CA ILE A 91 10.51 8.49 -2.81
C ILE A 91 9.00 8.72 -2.72
N ASN A 92 8.21 8.00 -3.53
CA ASN A 92 6.76 7.97 -3.39
C ASN A 92 6.39 6.95 -2.32
N SER A 93 5.28 7.23 -1.63
CA SER A 93 4.75 6.39 -0.57
C SER A 93 3.34 5.91 -0.90
N ASP A 94 2.44 5.92 0.06
CA ASP A 94 1.15 5.28 -0.04
C ASP A 94 0.09 6.08 -0.82
N LEU A 95 -1.07 5.47 -1.05
CA LEU A 95 -2.15 5.98 -1.88
C LEU A 95 -3.43 6.21 -1.09
N ALA A 96 -4.21 7.21 -1.50
CA ALA A 96 -5.62 7.35 -1.13
C ALA A 96 -6.44 7.70 -2.39
N PHE A 97 -7.73 7.42 -2.38
CA PHE A 97 -8.59 7.53 -3.55
C PHE A 97 -9.86 8.30 -3.25
N LEU A 98 -10.25 9.20 -4.15
CA LEU A 98 -11.51 9.95 -4.08
C LEU A 98 -12.09 10.16 -5.48
N GLY A 99 -13.21 9.51 -5.78
CA GLY A 99 -13.77 9.50 -7.13
C GLY A 99 -12.75 8.98 -8.15
N ASN A 100 -12.41 9.78 -9.14
CA ASN A 100 -11.38 9.43 -10.13
C ASN A 100 -9.97 9.92 -9.77
N ASN A 101 -9.77 10.45 -8.57
CA ASN A 101 -8.47 10.97 -8.16
C ASN A 101 -7.73 10.00 -7.25
N VAL A 102 -6.44 9.84 -7.51
CA VAL A 102 -5.48 9.11 -6.67
C VAL A 102 -4.53 10.13 -6.06
N PHE A 103 -4.48 10.15 -4.74
CA PHE A 103 -3.51 10.91 -3.96
C PHE A 103 -2.35 9.98 -3.65
N GLN A 104 -1.16 10.35 -4.11
CA GLN A 104 0.07 9.60 -3.89
C GLN A 104 0.98 10.40 -2.97
N GLY A 105 1.22 9.88 -1.77
CA GLY A 105 2.17 10.45 -0.83
C GLY A 105 3.60 10.38 -1.36
N SER A 106 4.46 11.22 -0.82
CA SER A 106 5.88 11.25 -1.16
C SER A 106 6.69 11.93 -0.05
N PHE A 107 7.96 11.60 0.06
CA PHE A 107 8.88 12.27 1.00
C PHE A 107 9.01 13.78 0.71
N ASN A 108 8.65 14.21 -0.51
CA ASN A 108 8.62 15.63 -0.91
C ASN A 108 7.24 16.29 -0.75
N GLY A 109 6.19 15.57 -0.34
CA GLY A 109 4.82 16.05 -0.26
C GLY A 109 3.83 15.04 -0.83
N TYR A 110 2.98 15.44 -1.79
CA TYR A 110 2.05 14.51 -2.44
C TYR A 110 1.76 14.92 -3.89
N GLN A 111 1.30 13.95 -4.69
CA GLN A 111 0.83 14.14 -6.06
C GLN A 111 -0.62 13.69 -6.18
N VAL A 112 -1.40 14.34 -7.03
CA VAL A 112 -2.79 13.96 -7.32
C VAL A 112 -2.90 13.61 -8.81
N TRP A 113 -3.37 12.41 -9.07
CA TRP A 113 -3.52 11.85 -10.41
C TRP A 113 -5.00 11.64 -10.74
N ASP A 114 -5.44 12.07 -11.92
CA ASP A 114 -6.72 11.68 -12.49
C ASP A 114 -6.58 10.35 -13.23
N ILE A 115 -7.30 9.34 -12.77
CA ILE A 115 -7.33 8.00 -13.36
C ILE A 115 -8.66 7.68 -14.06
N SER A 116 -9.45 8.68 -14.43
CA SER A 116 -10.67 8.48 -15.21
C SER A 116 -10.40 7.70 -16.51
N ASN A 117 -9.22 7.87 -17.08
CA ASN A 117 -8.66 6.96 -18.08
C ASN A 117 -7.45 6.23 -17.48
N PRO A 118 -7.59 4.99 -16.99
CA PRO A 118 -6.50 4.27 -16.34
C PRO A 118 -5.36 3.89 -17.30
N GLN A 119 -5.57 4.01 -18.62
CA GLN A 119 -4.49 3.81 -19.62
C GLN A 119 -3.64 5.06 -19.83
N ALA A 120 -4.10 6.23 -19.38
CA ALA A 120 -3.39 7.48 -19.51
C ALA A 120 -3.70 8.42 -18.33
N PRO A 121 -3.22 8.10 -17.11
CA PRO A 121 -3.37 8.97 -15.95
C PRO A 121 -2.78 10.34 -16.19
N THR A 122 -3.43 11.39 -15.69
CA THR A 122 -2.95 12.77 -15.82
C THR A 122 -2.72 13.41 -14.46
N LEU A 123 -1.63 14.18 -14.35
CA LEU A 123 -1.32 14.91 -13.12
C LEU A 123 -2.31 16.07 -12.95
N ARG A 124 -2.94 16.14 -11.80
CA ARG A 124 -3.79 17.27 -11.37
C ARG A 124 -3.01 18.27 -10.55
N GLU A 125 -2.19 17.79 -9.61
CA GLU A 125 -1.40 18.63 -8.70
C GLU A 125 -0.14 17.88 -8.23
N GLY A 126 0.93 18.65 -8.01
CA GLY A 126 2.15 18.20 -7.33
C GLY A 126 2.50 19.18 -6.23
N TYR A 127 2.04 18.91 -5.01
CA TYR A 127 2.17 19.79 -3.86
C TYR A 127 3.41 19.46 -3.03
N VAL A 128 4.39 20.34 -3.05
CA VAL A 128 5.66 20.13 -2.33
C VAL A 128 5.54 20.60 -0.89
N CYS A 129 5.65 19.66 0.04
CA CYS A 129 5.54 19.90 1.48
C CYS A 129 6.23 18.76 2.26
N PRO A 130 7.56 18.74 2.34
CA PRO A 130 8.32 17.62 2.89
C PRO A 130 7.96 17.34 4.36
N ALA A 131 7.79 16.05 4.71
CA ALA A 131 7.45 15.65 6.08
C ALA A 131 7.73 14.18 6.43
N SER A 132 8.68 13.50 5.80
CA SER A 132 8.89 12.07 5.76
C SER A 132 8.00 11.43 4.70
N GLN A 133 7.49 10.21 4.87
CA GLN A 133 6.76 9.51 3.81
C GLN A 133 5.41 10.15 3.42
N SER A 134 4.89 11.07 4.22
CA SER A 134 3.65 11.81 3.92
C SER A 134 2.48 10.88 3.57
N ASP A 135 2.25 9.88 4.40
CA ASP A 135 1.10 8.98 4.24
C ASP A 135 -0.20 9.76 4.15
N VAL A 136 -1.13 9.33 3.28
CA VAL A 136 -2.30 10.12 2.88
C VAL A 136 -3.61 9.41 3.15
N SER A 137 -4.64 10.18 3.56
CA SER A 137 -6.03 9.73 3.62
C SER A 137 -6.97 10.85 3.18
N VAL A 138 -8.13 10.50 2.63
CA VAL A 138 -9.12 11.45 2.14
C VAL A 138 -10.50 11.15 2.69
N TYR A 139 -11.26 12.19 2.96
CA TYR A 139 -12.68 12.07 3.22
C TYR A 139 -13.41 13.38 2.86
N ARG A 140 -14.44 13.28 2.00
CA ARG A 140 -15.13 14.45 1.44
C ARG A 140 -14.12 15.41 0.78
N ASN A 141 -14.06 16.65 1.23
CA ASN A 141 -13.13 17.68 0.74
C ASN A 141 -11.88 17.83 1.61
N LEU A 142 -11.57 16.88 2.48
CA LEU A 142 -10.39 16.93 3.34
C LEU A 142 -9.36 15.85 2.92
N LEU A 143 -8.09 16.29 2.88
CA LEU A 143 -6.92 15.43 2.74
C LEU A 143 -6.10 15.51 4.03
N PHE A 144 -5.75 14.37 4.56
CA PHE A 144 -4.91 14.19 5.74
C PHE A 144 -3.54 13.71 5.29
N VAL A 145 -2.48 14.33 5.82
CA VAL A 145 -1.09 14.00 5.44
C VAL A 145 -0.24 13.84 6.68
N SER A 146 0.39 12.69 6.84
CA SER A 146 1.31 12.37 7.93
C SER A 146 2.59 13.20 7.87
N GLY A 147 3.17 13.50 9.05
CA GLY A 147 4.47 14.13 9.18
C GLY A 147 5.22 13.63 10.41
N GLU A 148 6.45 13.13 10.20
CA GLU A 148 7.27 12.56 11.26
C GLU A 148 8.69 13.12 11.28
N ASP A 149 9.18 13.62 10.15
CA ASP A 149 10.57 14.08 10.00
C ASP A 149 10.89 15.22 10.98
N LEU A 150 12.09 15.18 11.57
CA LEU A 150 12.58 16.23 12.45
C LEU A 150 12.78 17.57 11.73
N SER A 151 12.95 17.54 10.42
CA SER A 151 13.11 18.75 9.60
C SER A 151 11.80 19.32 9.07
N ALA A 152 10.67 18.59 9.19
CA ALA A 152 9.37 19.02 8.66
C ALA A 152 8.89 20.32 9.29
N ARG A 153 8.28 21.21 8.46
CA ARG A 153 7.83 22.55 8.86
C ARG A 153 6.33 22.71 8.69
N LEU A 154 5.74 23.52 9.56
CA LEU A 154 4.32 23.92 9.47
C LEU A 154 4.01 24.65 8.16
N ASP A 155 4.94 25.48 7.67
CA ASP A 155 4.79 26.29 6.45
C ASP A 155 5.21 25.57 5.17
N CYS A 156 5.46 24.27 5.21
CA CYS A 156 5.97 23.46 4.08
C CYS A 156 7.32 23.95 3.51
N GLY A 157 8.07 24.74 4.27
CA GLY A 157 9.35 25.29 3.83
C GLY A 157 10.42 24.21 3.62
N LYS A 158 11.12 24.26 2.48
CA LYS A 158 12.18 23.31 2.12
C LYS A 158 13.49 23.48 2.91
N GLN A 159 13.65 24.59 3.62
CA GLN A 159 14.82 24.90 4.46
C GLN A 159 14.93 23.96 5.67
N GLY A 160 13.84 23.31 6.02
CA GLY A 160 13.78 22.42 7.18
C GLY A 160 13.83 23.15 8.52
N VAL A 161 13.86 22.36 9.61
CA VAL A 161 14.07 22.83 10.99
C VAL A 161 15.38 22.25 11.48
N GLN A 162 16.30 23.10 11.92
CA GLN A 162 17.63 22.69 12.41
C GLN A 162 17.69 22.68 13.96
N ASP A 163 16.86 23.47 14.63
CA ASP A 163 16.87 23.59 16.09
C ASP A 163 16.34 22.32 16.75
N THR A 164 16.91 21.97 17.90
CA THR A 164 16.44 20.82 18.71
C THR A 164 15.00 21.03 19.21
N VAL A 165 14.63 22.27 19.51
CA VAL A 165 13.29 22.69 19.92
C VAL A 165 12.83 23.82 19.00
N SER A 166 11.72 23.64 18.28
CA SER A 166 11.20 24.64 17.36
C SER A 166 9.68 24.61 17.30
N LYS A 167 9.09 25.79 17.34
CA LYS A 167 7.64 25.98 17.13
C LYS A 167 7.23 25.86 15.66
N ASP A 168 8.19 25.96 14.73
CA ASP A 168 7.93 25.83 13.30
C ASP A 168 7.88 24.37 12.85
N ARG A 169 8.30 23.42 13.70
CA ARG A 169 8.33 22.00 13.36
C ARG A 169 6.94 21.41 13.33
N LEU A 170 6.62 20.70 12.25
CA LEU A 170 5.47 19.81 12.19
C LEU A 170 5.90 18.38 12.52
N ARG A 171 5.21 17.74 13.45
CA ARG A 171 5.22 16.29 13.64
C ARG A 171 3.82 15.86 14.10
N GLY A 172 3.09 15.19 13.25
CA GLY A 172 1.69 14.84 13.44
C GLY A 172 0.94 14.82 12.10
N ILE A 173 -0.23 15.44 12.04
CA ILE A 173 -1.09 15.43 10.84
C ILE A 173 -1.29 16.85 10.33
N ARG A 174 -1.17 17.04 9.02
CA ARG A 174 -1.69 18.18 8.27
C ARG A 174 -3.06 17.85 7.73
N ILE A 175 -3.94 18.83 7.72
CA ILE A 175 -5.28 18.74 7.14
C ILE A 175 -5.38 19.80 6.04
N PHE A 176 -5.70 19.37 4.82
CA PHE A 176 -5.89 20.27 3.69
C PHE A 176 -7.35 20.23 3.22
N ASP A 177 -7.91 21.40 2.94
CA ASP A 177 -9.13 21.51 2.12
C ASP A 177 -8.73 21.36 0.65
N ILE A 178 -9.28 20.34 0.01
CA ILE A 178 -9.07 19.97 -1.39
C ILE A 178 -10.30 20.21 -2.26
N SER A 179 -11.22 21.09 -1.84
CA SER A 179 -12.35 21.51 -2.68
C SER A 179 -11.91 22.05 -4.04
N ASP A 180 -10.74 22.68 -4.09
CA ASP A 180 -10.00 23.02 -5.30
C ASP A 180 -8.67 22.24 -5.31
N LEU A 181 -8.60 21.17 -6.09
CA LEU A 181 -7.42 20.32 -6.20
C LEU A 181 -6.19 21.06 -6.76
N SER A 182 -6.39 22.14 -7.51
CA SER A 182 -5.29 22.96 -8.07
C SER A 182 -4.72 23.95 -7.04
N ASN A 183 -5.40 24.16 -5.92
CA ASN A 183 -5.01 25.10 -4.88
C ASN A 183 -5.40 24.60 -3.48
N PRO A 184 -4.84 23.46 -3.04
CA PRO A 184 -5.14 22.88 -1.74
C PRO A 184 -4.71 23.85 -0.62
N LYS A 185 -5.57 23.99 0.42
CA LYS A 185 -5.34 24.91 1.52
C LYS A 185 -5.11 24.14 2.81
N ASN A 186 -3.98 24.37 3.49
CA ASN A 186 -3.80 23.85 4.84
C ASN A 186 -4.79 24.55 5.77
N VAL A 187 -5.73 23.80 6.35
CA VAL A 187 -6.79 24.27 7.23
C VAL A 187 -6.58 23.84 8.68
N GLY A 188 -5.67 22.91 8.95
CA GLY A 188 -5.38 22.46 10.30
C GLY A 188 -4.06 21.67 10.38
N ASN A 189 -3.45 21.73 11.57
CA ASN A 189 -2.26 20.94 11.88
C ASN A 189 -2.39 20.43 13.32
N VAL A 190 -2.32 19.11 13.51
CA VAL A 190 -2.36 18.50 14.84
C VAL A 190 -0.99 17.93 15.15
N GLN A 191 -0.38 18.43 16.23
CA GLN A 191 0.93 17.99 16.70
C GLN A 191 0.78 16.78 17.61
N THR A 192 1.66 15.81 17.47
CA THR A 192 1.73 14.60 18.29
C THR A 192 3.10 14.42 18.92
N CYS A 193 3.20 13.60 19.94
CA CYS A 193 4.46 13.44 20.67
C CYS A 193 5.55 12.73 19.86
N ARG A 194 5.16 11.88 18.92
CA ARG A 194 6.12 11.06 18.13
C ARG A 194 5.99 11.25 16.61
N GLY A 195 5.24 12.27 16.18
CA GLY A 195 4.90 12.44 14.79
C GLY A 195 3.83 11.45 14.33
N SER A 196 3.65 11.36 13.03
CA SER A 196 2.79 10.37 12.37
C SER A 196 3.60 9.73 11.26
N HIS A 197 3.98 8.47 11.46
CA HIS A 197 4.61 7.65 10.44
C HIS A 197 3.57 7.28 9.40
N THR A 198 2.53 6.58 9.85
CA THR A 198 1.27 6.38 9.14
C THR A 198 0.11 6.88 10.00
N HIS A 199 -1.08 6.95 9.43
CA HIS A 199 -2.30 7.22 10.17
C HIS A 199 -3.48 6.47 9.56
N SER A 200 -4.49 6.23 10.38
CA SER A 200 -5.70 5.55 9.92
C SER A 200 -6.91 6.44 10.15
N LEU A 201 -7.67 6.68 9.09
CA LEU A 201 -8.86 7.53 9.13
C LEU A 201 -10.11 6.67 9.37
N LEU A 202 -10.77 6.87 10.51
CA LEU A 202 -12.02 6.22 10.87
C LEU A 202 -13.20 7.14 10.61
N VAL A 203 -14.12 6.66 9.76
CA VAL A 203 -15.45 7.28 9.55
C VAL A 203 -16.45 6.44 10.33
N ASP A 204 -17.07 7.04 11.35
CA ASP A 204 -18.13 6.39 12.12
C ASP A 204 -19.50 6.80 11.57
N PRO A 205 -20.31 5.87 11.05
CA PRO A 205 -21.67 6.20 10.59
C PRO A 205 -22.59 6.79 11.68
N LYS A 206 -22.24 6.58 12.97
CA LYS A 206 -22.98 7.12 14.10
C LYS A 206 -22.59 8.56 14.47
N ASP A 207 -21.43 9.03 13.97
CA ASP A 207 -20.92 10.39 14.18
C ASP A 207 -20.59 11.07 12.83
N PRO A 208 -21.61 11.43 12.02
CA PRO A 208 -21.41 11.93 10.66
C PRO A 208 -20.79 13.33 10.59
N ASP A 209 -20.67 14.02 11.72
CA ASP A 209 -20.11 15.38 11.83
C ASP A 209 -18.60 15.35 12.08
N ASN A 210 -18.03 14.20 12.41
CA ASN A 210 -16.64 14.06 12.75
C ASN A 210 -15.99 12.86 12.04
N VAL A 211 -14.65 12.91 11.94
CA VAL A 211 -13.82 11.73 11.68
C VAL A 211 -12.75 11.61 12.76
N TYR A 212 -12.24 10.40 12.93
CA TYR A 212 -11.21 10.09 13.90
C TYR A 212 -9.94 9.64 13.20
N VAL A 213 -8.79 10.13 13.66
CA VAL A 213 -7.49 9.75 13.09
C VAL A 213 -6.68 9.06 14.18
N TYR A 214 -6.32 7.80 13.92
CA TYR A 214 -5.43 7.02 14.77
C TYR A 214 -4.00 7.22 14.29
N ILE A 215 -3.12 7.62 15.20
CA ILE A 215 -1.75 7.97 14.87
C ILE A 215 -0.81 6.81 15.18
N SER A 216 -0.07 6.39 14.18
CA SER A 216 1.06 5.46 14.30
C SER A 216 2.36 6.27 14.29
N GLY A 217 2.71 6.86 15.43
CA GLY A 217 3.95 7.64 15.59
C GLY A 217 5.10 6.73 16.00
N SER A 218 6.16 6.69 15.19
CA SER A 218 7.32 5.85 15.41
C SER A 218 8.59 6.64 15.79
N GLY A 219 8.60 7.94 15.54
CA GLY A 219 9.75 8.80 15.78
C GLY A 219 10.13 8.95 17.26
N GLN A 220 11.24 9.58 17.50
CA GLN A 220 11.69 9.93 18.85
C GLN A 220 10.65 10.84 19.53
N VAL A 221 10.45 10.64 20.83
CA VAL A 221 9.56 11.51 21.61
C VAL A 221 10.09 12.94 21.61
N ARG A 222 9.23 13.91 21.29
CA ARG A 222 9.58 15.34 21.29
C ARG A 222 9.92 15.83 22.68
N SER A 223 10.76 16.85 22.73
CA SER A 223 11.01 17.59 23.99
C SER A 223 9.70 18.17 24.53
N PRO A 224 9.43 18.10 25.84
CA PRO A 224 8.30 18.78 26.44
C PRO A 224 8.37 20.31 26.30
N ASN A 225 9.56 20.88 26.01
CA ASN A 225 9.74 22.30 25.69
C ASN A 225 9.21 22.66 24.28
N GLU A 226 9.11 21.67 23.38
CA GLU A 226 8.53 21.82 22.05
C GLU A 226 7.03 21.53 22.05
N LEU A 227 6.64 20.41 22.68
CA LEU A 227 5.24 20.04 22.87
C LEU A 227 5.02 19.58 24.31
N PRO A 228 4.35 20.39 25.15
CA PRO A 228 4.04 20.01 26.53
C PRO A 228 3.25 18.68 26.62
N GLY A 229 3.54 17.89 27.65
CA GLY A 229 2.89 16.59 27.89
C GLY A 229 3.55 15.41 27.18
N CYS A 230 4.59 15.61 26.36
CA CYS A 230 5.37 14.53 25.77
C CYS A 230 6.39 13.99 26.78
N VAL A 231 6.17 12.78 27.26
CA VAL A 231 7.03 12.11 28.25
C VAL A 231 7.78 10.95 27.58
N ASN A 232 9.10 10.94 27.71
CA ASN A 232 9.99 9.89 27.17
C ASN A 232 10.58 9.02 28.29
N LEU A 233 9.76 8.58 29.22
CA LEU A 233 10.13 7.62 30.23
C LEU A 233 9.57 6.24 29.88
N SER A 234 10.11 5.16 30.47
CA SER A 234 9.47 3.87 30.30
C SER A 234 8.09 3.86 30.93
N PRO A 235 7.13 3.08 30.40
CA PRO A 235 5.74 3.08 30.88
C PRO A 235 5.55 2.66 32.33
N ASP A 236 6.50 1.92 32.91
CA ASP A 236 6.55 1.55 34.33
C ASP A 236 6.92 2.75 35.23
N LYS A 237 7.66 3.73 34.70
CA LYS A 237 8.06 4.94 35.41
C LYS A 237 7.04 6.08 35.29
N ASP A 238 6.38 6.18 34.13
CA ASP A 238 5.34 7.17 33.90
C ASP A 238 4.20 6.58 33.05
N PRO A 239 2.99 6.44 33.63
CA PRO A 239 1.84 5.93 32.88
C PRO A 239 1.40 6.82 31.73
N ASN A 240 1.85 8.08 31.66
CA ASN A 240 1.56 9.02 30.55
C ASN A 240 2.65 9.04 29.48
N SER A 241 3.60 8.10 29.53
CA SER A 241 4.66 7.97 28.54
C SER A 241 4.11 7.91 27.11
N ALA A 242 4.69 8.69 26.20
CA ALA A 242 4.40 8.62 24.78
C ALA A 242 4.88 7.32 24.12
N LEU A 243 5.67 6.49 24.82
CA LEU A 243 6.16 5.20 24.37
C LEU A 243 5.17 4.05 24.62
N PHE A 244 3.97 4.33 25.10
CA PHE A 244 3.06 3.29 25.59
C PHE A 244 1.67 3.34 24.98
N ARG A 245 1.40 4.29 24.14
CA ARG A 245 0.08 4.63 23.64
C ARG A 245 0.11 5.03 22.18
N ILE A 246 -1.04 4.99 21.55
CA ILE A 246 -1.33 5.75 20.33
C ILE A 246 -2.05 7.05 20.71
N GLU A 247 -2.18 7.96 19.77
CA GLU A 247 -2.97 9.19 19.92
C GLU A 247 -4.15 9.13 18.96
N VAL A 248 -5.35 9.46 19.46
CA VAL A 248 -6.58 9.55 18.66
C VAL A 248 -6.95 11.01 18.52
N ILE A 249 -7.02 11.47 17.29
CA ILE A 249 -7.42 12.84 16.92
C ILE A 249 -8.88 12.79 16.50
N LYS A 250 -9.71 13.71 17.02
CA LYS A 250 -11.05 14.00 16.53
C LYS A 250 -11.00 15.22 15.62
N VAL A 251 -11.61 15.11 14.44
CA VAL A 251 -11.65 16.20 13.45
C VAL A 251 -13.10 16.52 13.15
N PRO A 252 -13.61 17.69 13.62
CA PRO A 252 -14.92 18.19 13.22
C PRO A 252 -14.90 18.56 11.73
N LEU A 253 -15.79 17.97 10.93
CA LEU A 253 -15.77 18.16 9.46
C LEU A 253 -16.13 19.58 9.02
N ALA A 254 -16.98 20.27 9.80
CA ALA A 254 -17.34 21.67 9.53
C ALA A 254 -16.24 22.65 9.99
N HIS A 255 -15.37 22.24 10.90
CA HIS A 255 -14.35 23.06 11.54
C HIS A 255 -13.04 22.27 11.70
N PRO A 256 -12.39 21.84 10.61
CA PRO A 256 -11.19 21.03 10.68
C PRO A 256 -10.00 21.69 11.40
N GLU A 257 -10.01 23.03 11.52
CA GLU A 257 -9.05 23.81 12.32
C GLU A 257 -9.16 23.53 13.83
N GLN A 258 -10.27 22.94 14.30
CA GLN A 258 -10.48 22.54 15.68
C GLN A 258 -10.05 21.09 15.96
N ALA A 259 -9.43 20.42 15.00
CA ALA A 259 -8.92 19.08 15.19
C ALA A 259 -7.94 19.01 16.36
N ALA A 260 -8.10 18.02 17.21
CA ALA A 260 -7.26 17.86 18.41
C ALA A 260 -7.13 16.39 18.84
N VAL A 261 -6.05 16.08 19.52
CA VAL A 261 -5.91 14.81 20.25
C VAL A 261 -6.91 14.78 21.39
N ILE A 262 -7.82 13.81 21.39
CA ILE A 262 -8.87 13.68 22.41
C ILE A 262 -8.57 12.58 23.42
N THR A 263 -7.88 11.52 23.00
CA THR A 263 -7.49 10.41 23.87
C THR A 263 -6.14 9.83 23.47
N SER A 264 -5.57 9.06 24.37
CA SER A 264 -4.30 8.34 24.15
C SER A 264 -4.42 6.92 24.69
N PRO A 265 -5.09 6.01 23.96
CA PRO A 265 -5.36 4.66 24.38
C PRO A 265 -4.09 3.84 24.62
N ARG A 266 -4.06 3.13 25.75
CA ARG A 266 -2.89 2.36 26.21
C ARG A 266 -2.96 0.92 25.73
N ILE A 267 -2.99 0.73 24.40
CA ILE A 267 -3.18 -0.57 23.76
C ILE A 267 -2.04 -1.57 24.01
N PHE A 268 -0.89 -1.11 24.50
CA PHE A 268 0.28 -1.97 24.79
C PHE A 268 0.36 -2.44 26.23
N GLN A 269 -0.56 -2.02 27.10
CA GLN A 269 -0.49 -2.34 28.53
C GLN A 269 -0.42 -3.86 28.78
N GLY A 270 0.56 -4.29 29.60
CA GLY A 270 0.75 -5.69 29.96
C GLY A 270 1.44 -6.54 28.89
N LEU A 271 1.84 -5.99 27.75
CA LEU A 271 2.66 -6.68 26.76
C LEU A 271 4.14 -6.61 27.13
N THR A 272 4.86 -7.71 26.93
CA THR A 272 6.30 -7.80 27.09
C THR A 272 6.98 -7.85 25.72
N ARG A 273 8.29 -7.72 25.67
CA ARG A 273 9.03 -7.86 24.40
C ARG A 273 8.91 -9.31 23.91
N PRO A 274 8.35 -9.54 22.69
CA PRO A 274 8.24 -10.88 22.15
C PRO A 274 9.60 -11.40 21.68
N ALA A 275 9.69 -12.72 21.51
CA ALA A 275 10.79 -13.32 20.77
C ALA A 275 10.74 -12.89 19.31
N SER A 276 11.90 -12.60 18.72
CA SER A 276 12.07 -12.29 17.30
C SER A 276 13.35 -12.95 16.81
N HIS A 277 13.44 -13.16 15.49
CA HIS A 277 14.68 -13.65 14.89
C HIS A 277 15.72 -12.52 14.72
N GLY A 278 16.98 -12.90 14.55
CA GLY A 278 18.05 -12.01 14.17
C GLY A 278 18.37 -12.05 12.66
N GLU A 279 19.58 -11.63 12.31
CA GLU A 279 20.09 -11.71 10.94
C GLU A 279 20.47 -13.16 10.57
N THR A 280 20.39 -13.49 9.28
CA THR A 280 20.93 -14.77 8.77
C THR A 280 22.47 -14.77 8.79
N ALA A 281 23.08 -15.96 8.74
CA ALA A 281 24.53 -16.07 8.57
C ALA A 281 25.02 -15.42 7.27
N VAL A 282 24.18 -15.42 6.22
CA VAL A 282 24.46 -14.75 4.94
C VAL A 282 24.45 -13.24 5.12
N ASP A 283 23.45 -12.67 5.81
CA ASP A 283 23.39 -11.24 6.12
C ASP A 283 24.61 -10.77 6.89
N ILE A 284 24.97 -11.49 7.94
CA ILE A 284 26.15 -11.17 8.77
C ILE A 284 27.44 -11.19 7.94
N ALA A 285 27.58 -12.17 7.03
CA ALA A 285 28.75 -12.27 6.18
C ALA A 285 28.79 -11.16 5.11
N GLU A 286 27.65 -10.83 4.50
CA GLU A 286 27.53 -9.76 3.50
C GLU A 286 27.78 -8.39 4.15
N HIS A 287 27.18 -8.13 5.30
CA HIS A 287 27.38 -6.89 6.05
C HIS A 287 28.85 -6.65 6.40
N LYS A 288 29.55 -7.68 6.89
CA LYS A 288 31.00 -7.58 7.16
C LYS A 288 31.82 -7.24 5.91
N LYS A 289 31.46 -7.83 4.75
CA LYS A 289 32.10 -7.53 3.47
C LYS A 289 31.82 -6.09 3.01
N GLU A 290 30.59 -5.64 3.16
CA GLU A 290 30.18 -4.29 2.79
C GLU A 290 30.91 -3.23 3.63
N VAL A 291 30.95 -3.41 4.94
CA VAL A 291 31.69 -2.52 5.85
C VAL A 291 33.19 -2.50 5.50
N ALA A 292 33.80 -3.67 5.27
CA ALA A 292 35.21 -3.75 4.89
C ALA A 292 35.45 -3.06 3.55
N TYR A 293 34.60 -3.27 2.56
CA TYR A 293 34.68 -2.61 1.27
C TYR A 293 34.52 -1.08 1.38
N ALA A 294 33.54 -0.60 2.13
CA ALA A 294 33.33 0.83 2.35
C ALA A 294 34.55 1.49 3.00
N LYS A 295 35.14 0.86 4.02
CA LYS A 295 36.37 1.33 4.65
C LYS A 295 37.55 1.41 3.67
N ALA A 296 37.75 0.37 2.86
CA ALA A 296 38.84 0.31 1.89
C ALA A 296 38.69 1.35 0.75
N HIS A 297 37.48 1.75 0.40
CA HIS A 297 37.18 2.66 -0.72
C HIS A 297 36.74 4.05 -0.26
N GLY A 298 36.98 4.41 1.01
CA GLY A 298 36.69 5.75 1.53
C GLY A 298 35.19 6.04 1.70
N GLY A 299 34.37 5.01 1.88
CA GLY A 299 32.97 5.11 2.25
C GLY A 299 32.77 5.71 3.65
N PHE A 300 31.54 5.94 4.01
CA PHE A 300 31.15 6.47 5.31
C PHE A 300 30.62 5.32 6.17
N VAL A 301 31.30 5.06 7.29
CA VAL A 301 30.94 3.99 8.24
C VAL A 301 30.75 4.62 9.62
N ALA A 302 29.66 4.28 10.28
CA ALA A 302 29.34 4.71 11.63
C ALA A 302 29.11 3.51 12.53
N THR A 303 29.40 3.67 13.82
CA THR A 303 29.07 2.64 14.82
C THR A 303 27.73 2.98 15.45
N ILE A 304 26.79 2.06 15.35
CA ILE A 304 25.45 2.16 15.92
C ILE A 304 25.27 1.01 16.91
N PHE A 305 25.11 1.32 18.20
CA PHE A 305 24.95 0.33 19.28
C PHE A 305 26.04 -0.76 19.34
N GLY A 306 27.25 -0.44 18.90
CA GLY A 306 28.39 -1.37 18.90
C GLY A 306 28.66 -2.05 17.55
N ASP A 307 27.72 -2.00 16.62
CA ASP A 307 27.86 -2.55 15.27
C ASP A 307 28.25 -1.47 14.25
N GLU A 308 29.19 -1.79 13.39
CA GLU A 308 29.60 -0.90 12.31
C GLU A 308 28.60 -0.98 11.14
N GLN A 309 28.10 0.15 10.70
CA GLN A 309 27.12 0.28 9.62
C GLN A 309 27.63 1.21 8.53
N VAL A 310 27.43 0.86 7.27
CA VAL A 310 27.67 1.77 6.15
C VAL A 310 26.55 2.80 6.12
N ALA A 311 26.91 4.09 6.17
CA ALA A 311 25.91 5.15 6.11
C ALA A 311 25.23 5.17 4.73
N PRO A 312 23.88 5.17 4.66
CA PRO A 312 23.14 5.21 3.41
C PRO A 312 23.53 6.41 2.54
N SER A 313 23.60 6.21 1.22
CA SER A 313 24.06 7.23 0.28
C SER A 313 23.22 8.51 0.32
N PHE A 314 21.91 8.41 0.48
CA PHE A 314 21.02 9.56 0.62
C PHE A 314 21.32 10.38 1.89
N PHE A 315 21.59 9.71 3.00
CA PHE A 315 21.96 10.36 4.26
C PHE A 315 23.31 11.06 4.13
N VAL A 316 24.30 10.39 3.53
CA VAL A 316 25.61 10.98 3.25
C VAL A 316 25.47 12.22 2.36
N ALA A 317 24.67 12.15 1.29
CA ALA A 317 24.43 13.27 0.40
C ALA A 317 23.78 14.46 1.14
N GLN A 318 22.79 14.22 1.98
CA GLN A 318 22.14 15.24 2.80
C GLN A 318 23.13 15.92 3.77
N GLN A 319 23.97 15.14 4.45
CA GLN A 319 24.95 15.68 5.39
C GLN A 319 26.04 16.49 4.66
N LEU A 320 26.51 16.01 3.51
CA LEU A 320 27.48 16.73 2.69
C LEU A 320 26.89 18.06 2.17
N ASP A 321 25.65 18.06 1.72
CA ASP A 321 24.96 19.29 1.31
C ASP A 321 24.84 20.31 2.46
N ALA A 322 24.53 19.84 3.67
CA ALA A 322 24.50 20.68 4.86
C ALA A 322 25.89 21.30 5.18
N ILE A 323 26.96 20.52 5.03
CA ILE A 323 28.34 21.00 5.23
C ILE A 323 28.70 22.05 4.18
N VAL A 324 28.35 21.82 2.91
CA VAL A 324 28.58 22.76 1.80
C VAL A 324 27.86 24.09 2.07
N LYS A 325 26.61 24.02 2.48
CA LYS A 325 25.81 25.22 2.85
C LYS A 325 26.40 25.94 4.06
N ALA A 326 26.80 25.22 5.08
CA ALA A 326 27.36 25.84 6.31
C ALA A 326 28.65 26.63 6.05
N ARG A 327 29.48 26.25 5.06
CA ARG A 327 30.65 27.03 4.65
C ARG A 327 30.34 28.11 3.62
N GLY A 328 29.07 28.39 3.33
CA GLY A 328 28.65 29.40 2.34
C GLY A 328 28.91 28.99 0.87
N GLY A 329 29.14 27.70 0.61
CA GLY A 329 29.42 27.17 -0.72
C GLY A 329 28.14 26.82 -1.49
N THR A 330 28.26 26.85 -2.82
CA THR A 330 27.26 26.31 -3.76
C THR A 330 27.97 25.38 -4.72
N GLY A 331 27.50 24.15 -4.90
CA GLY A 331 28.08 23.17 -5.82
C GLY A 331 28.38 21.81 -5.16
N ALA A 332 29.11 20.96 -5.88
CA ALA A 332 29.41 19.62 -5.42
C ALA A 332 30.31 19.62 -4.17
N PRO A 333 30.14 18.65 -3.25
CA PRO A 333 31.01 18.47 -2.10
C PRO A 333 32.46 18.22 -2.51
N THR A 334 33.39 18.77 -1.73
CA THR A 334 34.85 18.60 -1.92
C THR A 334 35.39 17.43 -1.08
N ALA A 335 36.66 17.06 -1.30
CA ALA A 335 37.34 16.09 -0.45
C ALA A 335 37.43 16.57 1.01
N ALA A 336 37.56 17.89 1.26
CA ALA A 336 37.55 18.48 2.58
C ALA A 336 36.21 18.34 3.28
N ASP A 337 35.09 18.54 2.55
CA ASP A 337 33.74 18.34 3.07
C ASP A 337 33.51 16.86 3.46
N SER A 338 33.99 15.94 2.62
CA SER A 338 33.92 14.49 2.91
C SER A 338 34.77 14.11 4.14
N ALA A 339 35.97 14.70 4.31
CA ALA A 339 36.80 14.48 5.49
C ALA A 339 36.12 15.02 6.76
N LYS A 340 35.51 16.22 6.67
CA LYS A 340 34.71 16.79 7.76
C LYS A 340 33.53 15.91 8.13
N LEU A 341 32.77 15.42 7.15
CA LEU A 341 31.66 14.51 7.45
C LEU A 341 32.16 13.25 8.18
N ARG A 342 33.25 12.62 7.75
CA ARG A 342 33.79 11.45 8.46
C ARG A 342 34.14 11.74 9.92
N GLN A 343 34.67 12.94 10.20
CA GLN A 343 34.97 13.37 11.55
C GLN A 343 33.70 13.60 12.38
N ASP A 344 32.66 14.20 11.79
CA ASP A 344 31.42 14.58 12.48
C ASP A 344 30.44 13.43 12.60
N LEU A 345 30.54 12.41 11.71
CA LEU A 345 29.56 11.31 11.57
C LEU A 345 29.21 10.60 12.89
N PRO A 346 30.18 10.25 13.76
CA PRO A 346 29.86 9.64 15.05
C PRO A 346 28.97 10.53 15.93
N GLY A 347 29.23 11.84 15.96
CA GLY A 347 28.43 12.80 16.71
C GLY A 347 27.04 13.02 16.11
N ILE A 348 26.93 13.01 14.78
CA ILE A 348 25.64 13.11 14.06
C ILE A 348 24.79 11.88 14.37
N VAL A 349 25.37 10.69 14.23
CA VAL A 349 24.69 9.42 14.49
C VAL A 349 24.28 9.32 15.96
N ALA A 350 25.15 9.68 16.90
CA ALA A 350 24.81 9.68 18.32
C ALA A 350 23.61 10.58 18.65
N LYS A 351 23.46 11.72 17.96
CA LYS A 351 22.30 12.60 18.11
C LYS A 351 21.02 12.00 17.52
N LEU A 352 21.14 11.27 16.42
CA LEU A 352 20.00 10.65 15.72
C LEU A 352 19.46 9.42 16.45
N VAL A 353 20.37 8.51 16.85
CA VAL A 353 19.98 7.25 17.50
C VAL A 353 19.87 7.35 19.02
N GLY A 354 20.34 8.46 19.60
CA GLY A 354 20.44 8.63 21.04
C GLY A 354 21.61 7.82 21.65
N PRO A 355 21.79 7.90 22.98
CA PRO A 355 22.81 7.11 23.67
C PRO A 355 22.52 5.62 23.49
N ALA A 356 23.57 4.82 23.30
CA ALA A 356 23.45 3.36 23.34
C ALA A 356 22.72 2.98 24.63
N PRO A 357 21.78 2.00 24.57
CA PRO A 357 21.15 1.49 25.79
C PRO A 357 22.25 1.08 26.76
N SER A 358 22.23 1.65 27.97
CA SER A 358 23.17 1.24 29.00
C SER A 358 22.97 -0.26 29.27
N PRO A 359 24.03 -1.06 29.46
CA PRO A 359 23.90 -2.45 29.88
C PRO A 359 23.10 -2.60 31.21
N THR A 360 22.97 -1.50 31.96
CA THR A 360 22.16 -1.42 33.20
C THR A 360 20.73 -0.94 32.95
N ASP A 361 20.41 -0.43 31.74
CA ASP A 361 19.03 -0.10 31.40
C ASP A 361 18.30 -1.42 31.11
N ALA A 362 17.34 -1.76 31.94
CA ALA A 362 16.45 -2.88 31.67
C ALA A 362 15.87 -2.71 30.26
N PRO A 363 15.81 -3.77 29.43
CA PRO A 363 15.17 -3.69 28.12
C PRO A 363 13.78 -3.11 28.30
N ARG A 364 13.38 -2.15 27.46
CA ARG A 364 12.03 -1.58 27.52
C ARG A 364 11.01 -2.73 27.49
N PRO A 365 10.13 -2.83 28.49
CA PRO A 365 9.18 -3.93 28.52
C PRO A 365 8.10 -3.69 27.46
N GLY A 366 8.09 -4.49 26.41
CA GLY A 366 7.02 -4.56 25.42
C GLY A 366 7.09 -3.54 24.27
N PRO A 367 6.04 -3.52 23.43
CA PRO A 367 5.94 -2.62 22.28
C PRO A 367 5.79 -1.16 22.71
N SER A 368 6.31 -0.25 21.90
CA SER A 368 6.23 1.19 22.14
C SER A 368 5.62 1.99 20.98
N GLN A 369 5.24 1.32 19.89
CA GLN A 369 4.71 1.94 18.68
C GLN A 369 3.95 0.93 17.84
N CYS A 370 3.09 1.43 16.95
CA CYS A 370 2.58 0.69 15.80
C CYS A 370 3.24 1.20 14.53
N HIS A 371 3.26 0.35 13.50
CA HIS A 371 3.45 0.80 12.12
C HIS A 371 2.07 1.14 11.54
N ASP A 372 1.29 0.16 11.09
CA ASP A 372 -0.06 0.40 10.61
C ASP A 372 -1.14 -0.10 11.58
N ILE A 373 -2.27 0.58 11.58
CA ILE A 373 -3.50 0.14 12.27
C ILE A 373 -4.59 0.13 11.21
N THR A 374 -4.93 -1.05 10.70
CA THR A 374 -5.99 -1.20 9.71
C THR A 374 -7.35 -1.23 10.39
N LEU A 375 -8.17 -0.24 10.09
CA LEU A 375 -9.52 -0.09 10.63
C LEU A 375 -10.53 -0.85 9.77
N TYR A 376 -11.46 -1.57 10.41
CA TYR A 376 -12.59 -2.21 9.75
C TYR A 376 -13.89 -1.84 10.48
N PRO A 377 -14.42 -0.61 10.28
CA PRO A 377 -15.57 -0.10 11.03
C PRO A 377 -16.84 -0.93 10.88
N ALA A 378 -17.06 -1.53 9.69
CA ALA A 378 -18.24 -2.35 9.42
C ALA A 378 -18.43 -3.53 10.39
N ILE A 379 -17.34 -4.01 10.97
CA ILE A 379 -17.36 -5.09 11.97
C ILE A 379 -16.89 -4.64 13.36
N GLY A 380 -16.60 -3.33 13.54
CA GLY A 380 -16.14 -2.75 14.80
C GLY A 380 -14.76 -3.25 15.23
N ARG A 381 -13.88 -3.59 14.30
CA ARG A 381 -12.55 -4.16 14.58
C ARG A 381 -11.43 -3.37 13.90
N ALA A 382 -10.23 -3.48 14.48
CA ALA A 382 -9.00 -3.06 13.82
C ALA A 382 -7.89 -4.09 14.05
N GLY A 383 -6.97 -4.16 13.07
CA GLY A 383 -5.73 -4.94 13.14
C GLY A 383 -4.55 -3.99 13.28
N GLY A 384 -3.81 -4.07 14.40
CA GLY A 384 -2.62 -3.23 14.62
C GLY A 384 -1.35 -4.04 14.45
N ALA A 385 -0.44 -3.60 13.59
CA ALA A 385 0.91 -4.14 13.47
C ALA A 385 1.84 -3.32 14.37
N CYS A 386 2.16 -3.84 15.56
CA CYS A 386 2.69 -3.00 16.64
C CYS A 386 3.85 -3.68 17.38
N GLY A 387 5.05 -3.19 17.19
CA GLY A 387 6.23 -3.47 18.01
C GLY A 387 6.48 -4.94 18.38
N GLY A 388 6.36 -5.86 17.41
CA GLY A 388 6.53 -7.30 17.62
C GLY A 388 5.23 -8.08 17.81
N TYR A 389 4.06 -7.42 17.65
CA TYR A 389 2.74 -8.04 17.79
C TYR A 389 1.79 -7.67 16.66
N GLY A 390 0.95 -8.62 16.28
CA GLY A 390 -0.34 -8.35 15.61
C GLY A 390 -1.41 -8.19 16.68
N LEU A 391 -2.02 -7.00 16.76
CA LEU A 391 -3.07 -6.69 17.73
C LEU A 391 -4.45 -6.77 17.08
N LEU A 392 -5.41 -7.37 17.76
CA LEU A 392 -6.83 -7.24 17.44
C LEU A 392 -7.45 -6.22 18.39
N LEU A 393 -8.07 -5.18 17.85
CA LEU A 393 -8.68 -4.08 18.61
C LEU A 393 -10.20 -4.07 18.40
N ASP A 394 -10.94 -3.69 19.45
CA ASP A 394 -12.32 -3.21 19.36
C ASP A 394 -12.31 -1.70 19.14
N ILE A 395 -12.97 -1.24 18.08
CA ILE A 395 -13.11 0.17 17.71
C ILE A 395 -14.57 0.60 17.68
N SER A 396 -15.46 -0.10 18.39
CA SER A 396 -16.90 0.23 18.49
C SER A 396 -17.14 1.62 19.12
N ASP A 397 -16.22 2.07 19.98
CA ASP A 397 -16.04 3.46 20.39
C ASP A 397 -14.77 4.00 19.73
N PRO A 398 -14.89 4.86 18.70
CA PRO A 398 -13.74 5.38 17.98
C PRO A 398 -12.74 6.15 18.85
N ALA A 399 -13.21 6.78 19.93
CA ALA A 399 -12.36 7.56 20.83
C ALA A 399 -11.56 6.66 21.78
N HIS A 400 -12.04 5.45 22.08
CA HIS A 400 -11.48 4.58 23.10
C HIS A 400 -11.27 3.15 22.59
N PRO A 401 -10.39 2.93 21.60
CA PRO A 401 -10.08 1.59 21.12
C PRO A 401 -9.50 0.72 22.22
N VAL A 402 -9.93 -0.53 22.27
CA VAL A 402 -9.55 -1.52 23.30
C VAL A 402 -8.88 -2.73 22.65
N ARG A 403 -7.73 -3.13 23.16
CA ARG A 403 -7.07 -4.36 22.70
C ARG A 403 -7.83 -5.59 23.16
N LEU A 404 -8.24 -6.44 22.23
CA LEU A 404 -8.90 -7.73 22.46
C LEU A 404 -7.90 -8.89 22.53
N ASN A 405 -6.88 -8.85 21.64
CA ASN A 405 -5.87 -9.91 21.53
C ASN A 405 -4.53 -9.35 21.06
N ALA A 406 -3.47 -10.13 21.26
CA ALA A 406 -2.14 -9.86 20.76
C ALA A 406 -1.47 -11.19 20.37
N ALA A 407 -1.12 -11.35 19.09
CA ALA A 407 -0.35 -12.47 18.59
C ALA A 407 1.10 -12.04 18.41
N ALA A 408 2.04 -12.88 18.85
CA ALA A 408 3.47 -12.73 18.59
C ALA A 408 3.95 -13.89 17.73
N ASP A 409 4.97 -13.65 16.92
CA ASP A 409 5.60 -14.65 16.08
C ASP A 409 7.12 -14.42 16.05
N SER A 410 7.88 -15.44 16.43
CA SER A 410 9.36 -15.37 16.43
C SER A 410 9.96 -15.34 15.03
N ASN A 411 9.18 -15.68 13.98
CA ASN A 411 9.57 -15.55 12.59
C ASN A 411 9.35 -14.14 12.00
N PHE A 412 8.71 -13.25 12.77
CA PHE A 412 8.50 -11.87 12.35
C PHE A 412 9.51 -10.92 13.01
N SER A 413 10.16 -10.12 12.19
CA SER A 413 11.11 -9.10 12.63
C SER A 413 10.46 -7.73 12.75
N TYR A 414 9.54 -7.40 11.83
CA TYR A 414 8.90 -6.09 11.78
C TYR A 414 7.44 -6.19 11.34
N TRP A 415 6.53 -6.26 12.29
CA TRP A 415 5.09 -6.24 12.05
C TRP A 415 4.71 -4.90 11.41
N HIS A 416 4.18 -4.94 10.18
CA HIS A 416 4.03 -3.76 9.34
C HIS A 416 2.56 -3.37 9.11
N SER A 417 1.73 -4.24 8.53
CA SER A 417 0.34 -3.95 8.18
C SER A 417 -0.59 -5.11 8.50
N ALA A 418 -1.89 -4.88 8.42
CA ALA A 418 -2.92 -5.89 8.58
C ALA A 418 -3.98 -5.78 7.48
N THR A 419 -4.59 -6.92 7.11
CA THR A 419 -5.73 -6.97 6.20
C THR A 419 -6.71 -8.04 6.66
N PHE A 420 -7.98 -7.66 6.92
CA PHE A 420 -9.03 -8.64 7.18
C PHE A 420 -9.58 -9.20 5.88
N ASN A 421 -10.14 -10.42 5.90
CA ASN A 421 -11.02 -10.84 4.83
C ASN A 421 -12.40 -10.14 4.95
N ASN A 422 -13.25 -10.28 3.92
CA ASN A 422 -14.47 -9.46 3.84
C ASN A 422 -15.49 -9.67 4.96
N ASP A 423 -15.51 -10.81 5.62
CA ASP A 423 -16.41 -11.06 6.76
C ASP A 423 -15.74 -10.93 8.14
N GLY A 424 -14.43 -10.61 8.16
CA GLY A 424 -13.65 -10.46 9.37
C GLY A 424 -13.33 -11.78 10.10
N SER A 425 -13.58 -12.91 9.48
CA SER A 425 -13.25 -14.24 10.05
C SER A 425 -11.78 -14.60 9.96
N LYS A 426 -11.00 -13.80 9.24
CA LYS A 426 -9.56 -13.93 9.06
C LYS A 426 -8.89 -12.58 9.10
N VAL A 427 -7.63 -12.59 9.52
CA VAL A 427 -6.72 -11.42 9.40
C VAL A 427 -5.34 -11.92 8.97
N LEU A 428 -4.72 -11.14 8.11
CA LEU A 428 -3.36 -11.32 7.66
C LEU A 428 -2.52 -10.17 8.21
N PHE A 429 -1.30 -10.46 8.70
CA PHE A 429 -0.29 -9.46 9.06
C PHE A 429 0.94 -9.64 8.20
N SER A 430 1.56 -8.54 7.77
CA SER A 430 2.80 -8.57 6.99
C SER A 430 4.04 -8.32 7.86
N ASP A 431 5.16 -8.98 7.51
CA ASP A 431 6.49 -8.77 8.08
C ASP A 431 7.37 -8.01 7.10
N GLU A 432 7.66 -6.76 7.41
CA GLU A 432 8.58 -5.93 6.63
C GLU A 432 10.04 -6.13 7.08
N TRP A 433 10.51 -7.37 7.12
CA TRP A 433 11.87 -7.68 7.53
C TRP A 433 12.93 -6.89 6.76
N GLY A 434 13.74 -6.12 7.49
CA GLY A 434 14.77 -5.26 6.90
C GLY A 434 14.28 -3.88 6.47
N GLY A 435 13.00 -3.53 6.75
CA GLY A 435 12.44 -2.19 6.54
C GLY A 435 12.50 -1.72 5.08
N GLY A 436 12.30 -2.62 4.12
CA GLY A 436 12.38 -2.29 2.69
C GLY A 436 13.77 -1.88 2.18
N MET A 437 14.79 -1.88 3.02
CA MET A 437 16.14 -1.40 2.70
C MET A 437 17.14 -2.52 2.43
N GLN A 438 16.75 -3.77 2.56
CA GLN A 438 17.65 -4.92 2.45
C GLN A 438 17.07 -6.01 1.56
N ALA A 439 17.94 -6.81 0.91
CA ALA A 439 17.55 -7.98 0.17
C ALA A 439 17.18 -9.11 1.14
N LYS A 440 15.89 -9.45 1.23
CA LYS A 440 15.34 -10.43 2.19
C LYS A 440 14.44 -11.49 1.56
N CYS A 441 14.52 -11.69 0.24
CA CYS A 441 13.81 -12.73 -0.49
C CYS A 441 14.73 -13.55 -1.40
N ARG A 442 15.98 -13.71 -0.99
CA ARG A 442 16.96 -14.55 -1.70
C ARG A 442 16.61 -16.03 -1.50
N ALA A 443 17.12 -16.91 -2.35
CA ALA A 443 16.94 -18.35 -2.24
C ALA A 443 17.46 -18.94 -0.90
N THR A 444 18.32 -18.20 -0.19
CA THR A 444 18.88 -18.57 1.11
C THR A 444 18.07 -18.09 2.30
N ASP A 445 17.07 -17.22 2.09
CA ASP A 445 16.27 -16.66 3.17
C ASP A 445 15.15 -17.63 3.58
N PRO A 446 14.85 -17.77 4.88
CA PRO A 446 13.71 -18.55 5.35
C PRO A 446 12.40 -18.04 4.75
N LYS A 447 11.50 -18.95 4.38
CA LYS A 447 10.23 -18.58 3.75
C LYS A 447 9.25 -17.92 4.72
N GLU A 448 9.40 -18.15 6.00
CA GLU A 448 8.58 -17.59 7.06
C GLU A 448 8.96 -16.14 7.41
N TRP A 449 10.14 -15.67 6.97
CA TRP A 449 10.68 -14.35 7.26
C TRP A 449 10.36 -13.38 6.12
N GLY A 450 9.88 -12.19 6.46
CA GLY A 450 9.42 -11.21 5.47
C GLY A 450 8.19 -11.67 4.68
N ALA A 451 7.32 -12.42 5.35
CA ALA A 451 6.12 -13.05 4.81
C ALA A 451 4.85 -12.43 5.40
N ASP A 452 3.70 -12.87 4.93
CA ASP A 452 2.43 -12.65 5.61
C ASP A 452 2.13 -13.81 6.55
N ALA A 453 1.66 -13.53 7.77
CA ALA A 453 1.11 -14.51 8.68
C ALA A 453 -0.42 -14.43 8.68
N ILE A 454 -1.08 -15.53 8.39
CA ILE A 454 -2.53 -15.63 8.26
C ILE A 454 -3.12 -16.24 9.52
N PHE A 455 -4.16 -15.60 10.08
CA PHE A 455 -4.86 -16.03 11.27
C PHE A 455 -6.36 -16.17 10.99
N ASN A 456 -6.98 -17.21 11.52
CA ASN A 456 -8.44 -17.26 11.70
C ASN A 456 -8.82 -16.41 12.92
N VAL A 457 -9.94 -15.70 12.83
CA VAL A 457 -10.48 -14.84 13.88
C VAL A 457 -11.84 -15.38 14.34
N ALA A 458 -11.96 -15.67 15.62
CA ALA A 458 -13.21 -16.11 16.23
C ALA A 458 -13.45 -15.32 17.53
N GLY A 459 -14.39 -14.37 17.47
CA GLY A 459 -14.60 -13.41 18.58
C GLY A 459 -13.39 -12.55 18.84
N SER A 460 -12.72 -12.73 19.96
CA SER A 460 -11.46 -12.07 20.31
C SER A 460 -10.23 -12.95 20.09
N ASN A 461 -10.38 -14.17 19.59
CA ASN A 461 -9.27 -15.10 19.44
C ASN A 461 -8.70 -15.08 18.03
N MET A 462 -7.37 -15.05 17.91
CA MET A 462 -6.61 -15.19 16.66
C MET A 462 -5.85 -16.52 16.69
N GLN A 463 -6.05 -17.36 15.67
CA GLN A 463 -5.39 -18.65 15.53
C GLN A 463 -4.58 -18.69 14.25
N PHE A 464 -3.25 -18.81 14.39
CA PHE A 464 -2.33 -18.92 13.26
C PHE A 464 -2.69 -20.12 12.37
N GLN A 465 -2.60 -19.92 11.05
CA GLN A 465 -2.87 -20.92 10.03
C GLN A 465 -1.65 -21.23 9.18
N SER A 466 -1.07 -20.24 8.54
CA SER A 466 0.06 -20.42 7.62
C SER A 466 0.76 -19.09 7.33
N TYR A 467 1.85 -19.19 6.56
CA TYR A 467 2.51 -18.03 5.92
C TYR A 467 2.25 -18.01 4.43
N TYR A 468 2.20 -16.80 3.89
CA TYR A 468 2.35 -16.56 2.46
C TYR A 468 3.59 -15.71 2.21
N LYS A 469 4.46 -16.12 1.28
CA LYS A 469 5.60 -15.35 0.81
C LYS A 469 5.66 -15.41 -0.71
N LEU A 470 6.22 -14.36 -1.32
CA LEU A 470 6.52 -14.33 -2.74
C LEU A 470 7.25 -15.63 -3.15
N PRO A 471 6.70 -16.43 -4.08
CA PRO A 471 7.18 -17.78 -4.30
C PRO A 471 8.50 -17.86 -5.07
N VAL A 472 8.94 -16.75 -5.69
CA VAL A 472 10.16 -16.67 -6.48
C VAL A 472 11.27 -15.96 -5.71
N PRO A 473 12.49 -16.50 -5.63
CA PRO A 473 13.60 -15.79 -5.03
C PRO A 473 14.08 -14.67 -5.95
N GLN A 474 14.42 -13.53 -5.32
CA GLN A 474 14.97 -12.36 -5.98
C GLN A 474 16.49 -12.25 -5.78
N THR A 475 17.13 -11.31 -6.44
CA THR A 475 18.57 -11.11 -6.36
C THR A 475 18.99 -10.39 -5.08
N ARG A 476 20.29 -10.31 -4.83
CA ARG A 476 20.85 -9.59 -3.68
C ARG A 476 20.77 -8.05 -3.79
N VAL A 477 20.33 -7.51 -4.93
CA VAL A 477 20.18 -6.07 -5.15
C VAL A 477 18.71 -5.64 -5.19
N GLU A 478 17.80 -6.55 -4.86
CA GLU A 478 16.36 -6.31 -4.80
C GLU A 478 15.89 -6.42 -3.34
N ASN A 479 15.37 -5.31 -2.78
CA ASN A 479 14.57 -5.36 -1.57
C ASN A 479 13.23 -6.00 -1.93
N CYS A 480 12.82 -7.00 -1.20
CA CYS A 480 11.50 -7.58 -1.36
C CYS A 480 11.07 -8.29 -0.07
N VAL A 481 9.96 -7.86 0.48
CA VAL A 481 9.25 -8.47 1.60
C VAL A 481 7.78 -8.07 1.51
N ALA A 482 6.91 -8.69 2.31
CA ALA A 482 5.50 -8.34 2.37
C ALA A 482 5.31 -6.88 2.78
N HIS A 483 4.51 -6.13 2.03
CA HIS A 483 4.20 -4.73 2.27
C HIS A 483 2.68 -4.46 2.11
N ASN A 484 2.27 -3.28 1.69
CA ASN A 484 0.86 -2.90 1.67
C ASN A 484 0.08 -3.48 0.49
N GLY A 485 -1.17 -3.86 0.77
CA GLY A 485 -2.08 -4.38 -0.24
C GLY A 485 -3.54 -4.30 0.18
N SER A 486 -4.44 -4.73 -0.71
CA SER A 486 -5.86 -4.79 -0.43
C SER A 486 -6.51 -6.03 -1.01
N LEU A 487 -7.69 -6.36 -0.47
CA LEU A 487 -8.55 -7.36 -1.08
C LEU A 487 -9.03 -6.91 -2.47
N ILE A 488 -9.21 -7.89 -3.35
CA ILE A 488 -9.95 -7.75 -4.60
C ILE A 488 -11.34 -8.34 -4.39
N PRO A 489 -12.45 -7.64 -4.71
CA PRO A 489 -13.79 -8.06 -4.37
C PRO A 489 -14.32 -9.21 -5.26
N ILE A 490 -13.60 -10.33 -5.31
CA ILE A 490 -14.08 -11.54 -5.96
C ILE A 490 -15.12 -12.19 -5.04
N PRO A 491 -16.38 -12.35 -5.47
CA PRO A 491 -17.43 -12.79 -4.58
C PRO A 491 -17.16 -14.18 -4.00
N GLY A 492 -17.26 -14.29 -2.65
CA GLY A 492 -17.07 -15.55 -1.94
C GLY A 492 -15.67 -16.13 -1.97
N ARG A 493 -14.65 -15.26 -2.19
CA ARG A 493 -13.22 -15.63 -2.15
C ARG A 493 -12.42 -14.51 -1.49
N ASP A 494 -11.33 -14.89 -0.85
CA ASP A 494 -10.37 -13.97 -0.27
C ASP A 494 -9.17 -13.87 -1.21
N ILE A 495 -9.20 -12.86 -2.09
CA ILE A 495 -8.14 -12.58 -3.06
C ILE A 495 -7.49 -11.26 -2.67
N MET A 496 -6.17 -11.24 -2.59
CA MET A 496 -5.40 -10.04 -2.24
C MET A 496 -4.46 -9.65 -3.36
N ALA A 497 -4.37 -8.36 -3.66
CA ALA A 497 -3.24 -7.76 -4.37
C ALA A 497 -2.31 -7.15 -3.33
N GLN A 498 -1.01 -7.44 -3.41
CA GLN A 498 -0.03 -6.97 -2.44
C GLN A 498 1.28 -6.58 -3.10
N ALA A 499 1.88 -5.52 -2.60
CA ALA A 499 3.20 -5.05 -2.98
C ALA A 499 4.31 -5.79 -2.22
N TRP A 500 5.43 -6.01 -2.92
CA TRP A 500 6.63 -6.70 -2.43
C TRP A 500 7.88 -5.91 -2.79
N TYR A 501 7.83 -4.59 -2.70
CA TYR A 501 8.93 -3.72 -3.12
C TYR A 501 9.43 -4.06 -4.54
N GLN A 502 10.74 -4.32 -4.72
CA GLN A 502 11.30 -4.72 -6.02
C GLN A 502 10.95 -6.17 -6.44
N GLY A 503 10.27 -6.94 -5.58
CA GLY A 503 9.59 -8.18 -5.98
C GLY A 503 8.26 -7.94 -6.69
N GLY A 504 7.88 -6.68 -6.90
CA GLY A 504 6.70 -6.28 -7.68
C GLY A 504 5.39 -6.46 -6.93
N ILE A 505 4.38 -6.96 -7.64
CA ILE A 505 3.02 -7.18 -7.14
C ILE A 505 2.69 -8.67 -7.25
N SER A 506 2.21 -9.25 -6.17
CA SER A 506 1.63 -10.58 -6.14
C SER A 506 0.12 -10.50 -5.91
N VAL A 507 -0.66 -11.23 -6.69
CA VAL A 507 -2.08 -11.48 -6.43
C VAL A 507 -2.21 -12.91 -5.97
N PHE A 508 -2.77 -13.12 -4.79
CA PHE A 508 -2.87 -14.45 -4.22
C PHE A 508 -4.25 -14.74 -3.62
N ASP A 509 -4.60 -16.02 -3.66
CA ASP A 509 -5.83 -16.58 -3.11
C ASP A 509 -5.51 -17.17 -1.74
N TRP A 510 -6.11 -16.66 -0.69
CA TRP A 510 -6.03 -17.13 0.67
C TRP A 510 -7.40 -17.51 1.28
N THR A 511 -8.34 -17.85 0.37
CA THR A 511 -9.65 -18.38 0.76
C THR A 511 -9.50 -19.59 1.66
N ASP A 512 -8.56 -20.50 1.32
CA ASP A 512 -8.03 -21.49 2.25
C ASP A 512 -6.82 -20.90 3.00
N ALA A 513 -7.05 -20.48 4.24
CA ALA A 513 -6.02 -19.84 5.07
C ALA A 513 -4.80 -20.74 5.33
N ALA A 514 -4.93 -22.07 5.23
CA ALA A 514 -3.84 -23.01 5.41
C ALA A 514 -2.96 -23.19 4.16
N HIS A 515 -3.50 -22.87 2.97
CA HIS A 515 -2.83 -23.11 1.69
C HIS A 515 -2.99 -21.93 0.73
N PRO A 516 -2.47 -20.74 1.09
CA PRO A 516 -2.49 -19.58 0.21
C PRO A 516 -1.63 -19.85 -1.04
N ARG A 517 -2.05 -19.28 -2.18
CA ARG A 517 -1.33 -19.48 -3.45
C ARG A 517 -1.35 -18.26 -4.35
N GLU A 518 -0.26 -17.99 -5.04
CA GLU A 518 -0.19 -16.98 -6.09
C GLU A 518 -1.03 -17.37 -7.29
N ILE A 519 -1.76 -16.41 -7.84
CA ILE A 519 -2.65 -16.60 -9.02
C ILE A 519 -2.39 -15.60 -10.14
N ALA A 520 -1.68 -14.51 -9.84
CA ALA A 520 -1.24 -13.51 -10.80
C ALA A 520 -0.05 -12.73 -10.23
N TYR A 521 0.77 -12.14 -11.09
CA TYR A 521 1.85 -11.24 -10.67
C TYR A 521 2.23 -10.24 -11.77
N PHE A 522 2.83 -9.15 -11.33
CA PHE A 522 3.67 -8.26 -12.12
C PHE A 522 4.97 -8.03 -11.36
N ASP A 523 6.09 -8.13 -12.06
CA ASP A 523 7.40 -7.83 -11.51
C ASP A 523 8.23 -7.03 -12.51
N ARG A 524 9.10 -6.20 -12.00
CA ARG A 524 10.00 -5.36 -12.77
C ARG A 524 11.38 -5.43 -12.15
N GLY A 525 12.39 -5.71 -12.96
CA GLY A 525 13.76 -5.81 -12.49
C GLY A 525 14.22 -4.59 -11.68
N PRO A 526 15.30 -4.73 -10.91
CA PRO A 526 15.74 -3.72 -9.95
C PRO A 526 15.95 -2.36 -10.62
N ALA A 527 15.76 -1.29 -9.85
CA ALA A 527 15.90 0.08 -10.34
C ALA A 527 17.34 0.40 -10.78
N ASP A 528 18.32 -0.30 -10.19
CA ASP A 528 19.75 -0.12 -10.43
C ASP A 528 20.47 -1.48 -10.23
N THR A 529 21.75 -1.54 -10.55
CA THR A 529 22.62 -2.68 -10.27
C THR A 529 23.13 -2.74 -8.82
N THR A 530 22.71 -1.78 -7.99
CA THR A 530 22.96 -1.71 -6.54
C THR A 530 21.66 -1.76 -5.78
N LEU A 531 21.69 -2.24 -4.55
CA LEU A 531 20.51 -2.25 -3.69
C LEU A 531 20.03 -0.82 -3.42
N LYS A 532 18.76 -0.56 -3.71
CA LYS A 532 18.08 0.73 -3.46
C LYS A 532 16.67 0.50 -2.93
N LEU A 533 16.18 1.45 -2.15
CA LEU A 533 14.75 1.52 -1.84
C LEU A 533 13.99 1.87 -3.12
N SER A 534 13.29 0.91 -3.68
CA SER A 534 12.53 1.02 -4.92
C SER A 534 11.51 -0.10 -5.01
N GLY A 535 10.73 -0.12 -6.09
CA GLY A 535 9.68 -1.09 -6.33
C GLY A 535 8.32 -0.64 -5.83
N SER A 536 7.37 -1.56 -5.74
CA SER A 536 5.99 -1.26 -5.35
C SER A 536 5.89 -1.04 -3.84
N TRP A 537 5.50 0.20 -3.44
CA TRP A 537 5.15 0.52 -2.06
C TRP A 537 3.83 -0.11 -1.66
N SER A 538 2.84 -0.03 -2.53
CA SER A 538 1.49 -0.53 -2.28
C SER A 538 0.80 -0.97 -3.55
N ALA A 539 -0.21 -1.85 -3.44
CA ALA A 539 -1.04 -2.31 -4.53
C ALA A 539 -2.49 -2.46 -4.07
N TYR A 540 -3.37 -1.58 -4.55
CA TYR A 540 -4.77 -1.53 -4.10
C TYR A 540 -5.73 -1.72 -5.25
N TRP A 541 -6.74 -2.56 -5.02
CA TRP A 541 -7.88 -2.62 -5.92
C TRP A 541 -8.80 -1.41 -5.70
N TYR A 542 -9.10 -0.69 -6.76
CA TYR A 542 -10.02 0.43 -6.74
C TYR A 542 -10.84 0.47 -8.02
N ASN A 543 -12.17 0.33 -7.87
CA ASN A 543 -13.16 0.49 -8.95
C ASN A 543 -12.82 -0.23 -10.26
N GLY A 544 -12.30 -1.47 -10.18
CA GLY A 544 -12.06 -2.34 -11.33
C GLY A 544 -10.60 -2.43 -11.80
N VAL A 545 -9.70 -1.66 -11.22
CA VAL A 545 -8.26 -1.71 -11.51
C VAL A 545 -7.44 -1.94 -10.24
N ILE A 546 -6.20 -2.38 -10.39
CA ILE A 546 -5.20 -2.40 -9.32
C ILE A 546 -4.26 -1.23 -9.56
N VAL A 547 -4.15 -0.34 -8.59
CA VAL A 547 -3.27 0.83 -8.64
C VAL A 547 -2.12 0.62 -7.67
N SER A 548 -0.89 0.81 -8.14
CA SER A 548 0.32 0.67 -7.34
C SER A 548 1.11 1.97 -7.30
N SER A 549 1.51 2.37 -6.11
CA SER A 549 2.56 3.37 -5.92
C SER A 549 3.91 2.72 -6.08
N GLU A 550 4.66 3.13 -7.07
CA GLU A 550 6.04 2.71 -7.27
C GLU A 550 6.97 3.80 -6.75
N ILE A 551 7.86 3.40 -5.85
CA ILE A 551 8.70 4.28 -5.01
C ILE A 551 9.47 5.30 -5.85
N THR A 552 10.13 4.85 -6.92
CA THR A 552 11.01 5.69 -7.74
C THR A 552 10.49 5.96 -9.14
N ARG A 553 9.53 5.13 -9.62
CA ARG A 553 9.09 5.14 -11.02
C ARG A 553 7.70 5.75 -11.21
N GLY A 554 6.91 5.95 -10.12
CA GLY A 554 5.66 6.74 -10.14
C GLY A 554 4.41 5.93 -9.87
N LEU A 555 3.44 5.91 -10.79
CA LEU A 555 2.15 5.28 -10.62
C LEU A 555 1.95 4.22 -11.70
N ASP A 556 1.69 2.98 -11.28
CA ASP A 556 1.40 1.87 -12.17
C ASP A 556 -0.06 1.42 -12.03
N ILE A 557 -0.73 1.11 -13.14
CA ILE A 557 -2.12 0.63 -13.12
C ILE A 557 -2.25 -0.67 -13.90
N PHE A 558 -2.96 -1.62 -13.31
CA PHE A 558 -3.16 -2.97 -13.82
C PHE A 558 -4.63 -3.36 -13.80
N GLU A 559 -4.98 -4.37 -14.59
CA GLU A 559 -6.25 -5.07 -14.44
C GLU A 559 -6.05 -6.59 -14.43
N LEU A 560 -6.96 -7.28 -13.77
CA LEU A 560 -7.03 -8.74 -13.83
C LEU A 560 -7.44 -9.20 -15.22
N THR A 561 -6.85 -10.30 -15.68
CA THR A 561 -7.27 -11.02 -16.88
C THR A 561 -7.89 -12.37 -16.52
N PRO A 562 -8.87 -12.86 -17.30
CA PRO A 562 -9.38 -14.21 -17.09
C PRO A 562 -8.28 -15.25 -17.11
N SER A 563 -8.39 -16.23 -16.22
CA SER A 563 -7.36 -17.27 -16.04
C SER A 563 -8.00 -18.58 -15.56
N ALA A 564 -7.19 -19.61 -15.34
CA ALA A 564 -7.65 -20.83 -14.69
C ALA A 564 -8.15 -20.60 -13.25
N PHE A 565 -7.74 -19.48 -12.61
CA PHE A 565 -8.03 -19.16 -11.23
C PHE A 565 -9.21 -18.21 -11.05
N ILE A 566 -9.40 -17.25 -11.97
CA ILE A 566 -10.44 -16.24 -11.94
C ILE A 566 -11.11 -16.17 -13.31
N SER A 567 -12.43 -16.34 -13.37
CA SER A 567 -13.18 -16.24 -14.60
C SER A 567 -13.52 -14.78 -14.95
N GLN A 568 -13.91 -14.52 -16.21
CA GLN A 568 -14.39 -13.20 -16.61
C GLN A 568 -15.62 -12.78 -15.79
N ASN A 569 -16.54 -13.70 -15.48
CA ASN A 569 -17.70 -13.39 -14.67
C ASN A 569 -17.33 -13.00 -13.23
N GLU A 570 -16.29 -13.59 -12.65
CA GLU A 570 -15.77 -13.18 -11.34
C GLU A 570 -15.16 -11.76 -11.39
N ILE A 571 -14.44 -11.44 -12.47
CA ILE A 571 -13.89 -10.08 -12.71
C ILE A 571 -15.03 -9.07 -12.90
N ASP A 572 -16.04 -9.42 -13.70
CA ASP A 572 -17.20 -8.55 -13.94
C ASP A 572 -18.02 -8.33 -12.66
N ALA A 573 -18.16 -9.35 -11.83
CA ALA A 573 -18.80 -9.22 -10.52
C ALA A 573 -17.97 -8.32 -9.57
N ALA A 574 -16.64 -8.45 -9.56
CA ALA A 574 -15.78 -7.56 -8.80
C ALA A 574 -15.94 -6.09 -9.22
N LYS A 575 -16.03 -5.82 -10.52
CA LYS A 575 -16.24 -4.47 -11.08
C LYS A 575 -17.59 -3.85 -10.72
N THR A 576 -18.56 -4.61 -10.19
CA THR A 576 -19.81 -4.06 -9.67
C THR A 576 -19.70 -3.44 -8.28
N VAL A 577 -18.62 -3.74 -7.56
CA VAL A 577 -18.30 -3.08 -6.28
C VAL A 577 -17.67 -1.73 -6.58
N HIS A 578 -18.22 -0.68 -6.00
CA HIS A 578 -17.76 0.69 -6.22
C HIS A 578 -17.52 1.40 -4.90
N PHE A 579 -16.43 2.16 -4.84
CA PHE A 579 -16.07 3.01 -3.72
C PHE A 579 -16.03 4.48 -4.17
N ASP A 580 -16.68 5.37 -3.42
CA ASP A 580 -16.57 6.81 -3.61
C ASP A 580 -15.22 7.33 -3.16
N TYR A 581 -14.64 6.70 -2.11
CA TYR A 581 -13.29 6.94 -1.61
C TYR A 581 -12.71 5.63 -1.06
N TYR A 582 -11.39 5.56 -1.00
CA TYR A 582 -10.67 4.45 -0.35
C TYR A 582 -9.39 4.98 0.31
N ASN A 583 -9.17 4.60 1.56
CA ASN A 583 -7.96 4.89 2.33
C ASN A 583 -7.29 3.57 2.72
N THR A 584 -5.99 3.54 2.69
CA THR A 584 -5.20 2.31 2.75
C THR A 584 -5.36 1.54 4.05
N GLN A 585 -5.35 2.22 5.20
CA GLN A 585 -5.62 1.61 6.50
C GLN A 585 -7.11 1.70 6.89
N GLY A 586 -8.01 1.96 5.92
CA GLY A 586 -9.45 2.07 6.11
C GLY A 586 -10.20 1.01 5.31
N GLN A 587 -10.27 -0.23 5.80
CA GLN A 587 -10.92 -1.32 5.09
C GLN A 587 -12.43 -1.11 5.04
N GLN A 588 -13.00 -1.19 3.84
CA GLN A 588 -14.44 -1.15 3.59
C GLN A 588 -14.98 -2.55 3.30
N GLN A 589 -16.21 -2.82 3.73
CA GLN A 589 -16.89 -4.07 3.43
C GLN A 589 -17.39 -4.10 1.99
N PHE A 590 -17.06 -5.15 1.26
CA PHE A 590 -17.60 -5.36 -0.09
C PHE A 590 -19.04 -5.82 -0.02
N VAL A 591 -19.87 -5.14 -0.80
CA VAL A 591 -21.28 -5.52 -1.02
C VAL A 591 -21.51 -5.60 -2.52
N TRP A 592 -21.81 -6.80 -3.01
CA TRP A 592 -22.09 -7.00 -4.43
C TRP A 592 -23.56 -6.72 -4.72
N PRO A 593 -23.88 -5.79 -5.65
CA PRO A 593 -25.23 -5.61 -6.10
C PRO A 593 -25.74 -6.85 -6.83
N ALA A 594 -27.05 -7.07 -6.83
CA ALA A 594 -27.64 -8.16 -7.57
C ALA A 594 -27.37 -7.98 -9.08
N SER A 595 -26.70 -8.95 -9.68
CA SER A 595 -26.31 -8.90 -11.10
C SER A 595 -26.17 -10.31 -11.70
N PHE A 596 -26.31 -10.41 -13.02
CA PHE A 596 -26.04 -11.67 -13.71
C PHE A 596 -24.56 -12.06 -13.61
N ALA A 597 -23.65 -11.08 -13.58
CA ALA A 597 -22.22 -11.33 -13.35
C ALA A 597 -21.98 -12.03 -12.01
N LEU A 598 -22.62 -11.56 -10.93
CA LEU A 598 -22.52 -12.19 -9.60
C LEU A 598 -23.03 -13.63 -9.60
N ALA A 599 -24.20 -13.88 -10.21
CA ALA A 599 -24.75 -15.23 -10.29
C ALA A 599 -23.83 -16.16 -11.11
N ARG A 600 -23.34 -15.69 -12.26
CA ARG A 600 -22.41 -16.45 -13.12
C ARG A 600 -21.07 -16.69 -12.45
N ALA A 601 -20.55 -15.75 -11.65
CA ALA A 601 -19.34 -15.93 -10.88
C ALA A 601 -19.42 -17.14 -9.94
N TYR A 602 -20.53 -17.26 -9.21
CA TYR A 602 -20.75 -18.44 -8.35
C TYR A 602 -20.91 -19.74 -9.15
N VAL A 603 -21.55 -19.69 -10.34
CA VAL A 603 -21.63 -20.86 -11.23
C VAL A 603 -20.24 -21.30 -11.68
N ASP A 604 -19.38 -20.37 -12.08
CA ASP A 604 -18.01 -20.67 -12.52
C ASP A 604 -17.17 -21.24 -11.37
N GLN A 605 -17.34 -20.73 -10.15
CA GLN A 605 -16.69 -21.29 -8.96
C GLN A 605 -17.16 -22.71 -8.66
N LEU A 606 -18.48 -22.97 -8.75
CA LEU A 606 -19.05 -24.31 -8.55
C LEU A 606 -18.60 -25.30 -9.63
N GLU A 607 -18.42 -24.86 -10.88
CA GLU A 607 -17.82 -25.69 -11.93
C GLU A 607 -16.35 -26.00 -11.64
N ARG A 608 -15.55 -24.99 -11.30
CA ARG A 608 -14.11 -25.12 -10.99
C ARG A 608 -13.85 -26.04 -9.81
N SER A 609 -14.68 -25.98 -8.77
CA SER A 609 -14.60 -26.83 -7.58
C SER A 609 -15.27 -28.20 -7.73
N ASN A 610 -15.93 -28.48 -8.85
CA ASN A 610 -16.85 -29.61 -9.02
C ASN A 610 -17.92 -29.65 -7.91
N GLY A 611 -18.32 -28.50 -7.37
CA GLY A 611 -19.30 -28.34 -6.32
C GLY A 611 -20.70 -28.73 -6.76
N LEU A 612 -21.02 -28.63 -8.06
CA LEU A 612 -22.28 -29.03 -8.68
C LEU A 612 -22.00 -29.80 -9.97
N GLY A 613 -22.84 -30.78 -10.28
CA GLY A 613 -22.65 -31.64 -11.47
C GLY A 613 -22.69 -30.86 -12.79
N SER A 614 -21.86 -31.24 -13.77
CA SER A 614 -21.67 -30.51 -15.03
C SER A 614 -22.97 -30.30 -15.84
N GLY A 615 -23.87 -31.30 -15.87
CA GLY A 615 -25.18 -31.16 -16.51
C GLY A 615 -26.04 -30.10 -15.83
N ARG A 616 -25.99 -30.01 -14.51
CA ARG A 616 -26.71 -28.99 -13.75
C ARG A 616 -26.09 -27.60 -13.93
N ILE A 617 -24.77 -27.48 -13.94
CA ILE A 617 -24.05 -26.23 -14.28
C ILE A 617 -24.54 -25.70 -15.65
N SER A 618 -24.59 -26.56 -16.66
CA SER A 618 -25.07 -26.18 -18.01
C SER A 618 -26.50 -25.71 -18.00
N ALA A 619 -27.40 -26.40 -17.26
CA ALA A 619 -28.77 -26.00 -17.11
C ALA A 619 -28.95 -24.64 -16.41
N VAL A 620 -28.18 -24.37 -15.35
CA VAL A 620 -28.19 -23.08 -14.64
C VAL A 620 -27.72 -21.96 -15.57
N ARG A 621 -26.61 -22.15 -16.31
CA ARG A 621 -26.14 -21.15 -17.29
C ARG A 621 -27.18 -20.83 -18.34
N LYS A 622 -27.85 -21.85 -18.90
CA LYS A 622 -28.92 -21.68 -19.88
C LYS A 622 -30.10 -20.88 -19.29
N ALA A 623 -30.51 -21.20 -18.06
CA ALA A 623 -31.59 -20.50 -17.37
C ALA A 623 -31.25 -19.02 -17.09
N LEU A 624 -30.04 -18.74 -16.65
CA LEU A 624 -29.55 -17.34 -16.43
C LEU A 624 -29.54 -16.56 -17.76
N THR A 625 -29.04 -17.15 -18.85
CA THR A 625 -29.02 -16.50 -20.17
C THR A 625 -30.43 -16.23 -20.71
N ALA A 626 -31.35 -17.18 -20.56
CA ALA A 626 -32.73 -16.99 -20.96
C ALA A 626 -33.44 -15.90 -20.13
N ALA A 627 -33.21 -15.88 -18.81
CA ALA A 627 -33.76 -14.85 -17.94
C ALA A 627 -33.24 -13.46 -18.28
N GLU A 628 -31.93 -13.32 -18.62
CA GLU A 628 -31.33 -12.04 -18.96
C GLU A 628 -31.91 -11.42 -20.21
N SER A 629 -32.24 -12.24 -21.22
CA SER A 629 -32.85 -11.81 -22.49
C SER A 629 -34.39 -11.68 -22.44
N GLY A 630 -35.05 -12.17 -21.39
CA GLY A 630 -36.48 -12.14 -21.21
C GLY A 630 -37.04 -10.77 -20.78
N SER A 631 -38.35 -10.59 -20.96
CA SER A 631 -39.09 -9.45 -20.39
C SER A 631 -38.99 -9.43 -18.85
N ALA A 632 -39.28 -8.31 -18.21
CA ALA A 632 -39.18 -8.17 -16.75
C ALA A 632 -39.98 -9.22 -15.98
N GLY A 633 -41.23 -9.49 -16.40
CA GLY A 633 -42.07 -10.50 -15.75
C GLY A 633 -41.59 -11.94 -15.98
N GLU A 634 -41.15 -12.28 -17.19
CA GLU A 634 -40.58 -13.59 -17.51
C GLU A 634 -39.26 -13.81 -16.76
N ARG A 635 -38.43 -12.76 -16.66
CA ARG A 635 -37.19 -12.76 -15.90
C ARG A 635 -37.42 -13.08 -14.43
N GLN A 636 -38.37 -12.36 -13.78
CA GLN A 636 -38.69 -12.57 -12.37
C GLN A 636 -39.16 -14.01 -12.12
N GLY A 637 -40.10 -14.50 -12.95
CA GLY A 637 -40.64 -15.86 -12.81
C GLY A 637 -39.56 -16.93 -13.01
N SER A 638 -38.73 -16.79 -14.06
CA SER A 638 -37.67 -17.74 -14.40
C SER A 638 -36.58 -17.78 -13.31
N LEU A 639 -36.15 -16.61 -12.80
CA LEU A 639 -35.16 -16.54 -11.74
C LEU A 639 -35.70 -17.06 -10.42
N SER A 640 -36.95 -16.79 -10.06
CA SER A 640 -37.58 -17.34 -8.85
C SER A 640 -37.64 -18.87 -8.90
N ALA A 641 -38.05 -19.43 -10.03
CA ALA A 641 -38.05 -20.88 -10.24
C ALA A 641 -36.65 -21.49 -10.18
N LEU A 642 -35.64 -20.81 -10.78
CA LEU A 642 -34.25 -21.24 -10.71
C LEU A 642 -33.74 -21.24 -9.27
N ALA A 643 -34.03 -20.18 -8.50
CA ALA A 643 -33.60 -20.10 -7.09
C ALA A 643 -34.18 -21.25 -6.26
N ALA A 644 -35.47 -21.57 -6.43
CA ALA A 644 -36.10 -22.69 -5.75
C ALA A 644 -35.46 -24.05 -6.12
N GLN A 645 -35.12 -24.25 -7.40
CA GLN A 645 -34.42 -25.44 -7.85
C GLN A 645 -33.02 -25.56 -7.20
N LEU A 646 -32.26 -24.44 -7.13
CA LEU A 646 -30.93 -24.41 -6.52
C LEU A 646 -30.99 -24.74 -5.01
N ASP A 647 -32.04 -24.30 -4.29
CA ASP A 647 -32.22 -24.71 -2.89
C ASP A 647 -32.37 -26.24 -2.76
N GLY A 648 -33.06 -26.87 -3.70
CA GLY A 648 -33.16 -28.34 -3.79
C GLY A 648 -31.82 -29.00 -4.14
N ASP A 649 -31.08 -28.44 -5.09
CA ASP A 649 -29.77 -28.93 -5.54
C ASP A 649 -28.74 -28.90 -4.40
N ALA A 650 -28.87 -27.96 -3.47
CA ALA A 650 -27.88 -27.80 -2.37
C ALA A 650 -27.72 -29.08 -1.55
N ASN A 651 -28.79 -29.81 -1.30
CA ASN A 651 -28.76 -31.00 -0.44
C ASN A 651 -27.97 -32.18 -1.04
N GLY A 652 -27.82 -32.23 -2.38
CA GLY A 652 -27.07 -33.28 -3.10
C GLY A 652 -25.73 -32.81 -3.67
N SER A 653 -25.37 -31.54 -3.48
CA SER A 653 -24.14 -30.94 -4.02
C SER A 653 -22.92 -31.20 -3.13
N ARG A 654 -21.72 -31.17 -3.74
CA ARG A 654 -20.46 -31.24 -2.98
C ARG A 654 -20.13 -29.93 -2.24
N ASP A 655 -20.71 -28.82 -2.68
CA ASP A 655 -20.57 -27.50 -2.03
C ASP A 655 -21.95 -26.88 -1.78
N ALA A 656 -22.65 -27.42 -0.81
CA ALA A 656 -24.00 -27.00 -0.45
C ALA A 656 -24.04 -25.50 -0.02
N SER A 657 -22.99 -25.01 0.62
CA SER A 657 -22.91 -23.61 1.06
C SER A 657 -22.92 -22.67 -0.13
N LYS A 658 -22.04 -22.90 -1.12
CA LYS A 658 -21.92 -22.07 -2.30
C LYS A 658 -23.16 -22.16 -3.21
N VAL A 659 -23.81 -23.35 -3.30
CA VAL A 659 -25.07 -23.47 -4.03
C VAL A 659 -26.18 -22.64 -3.37
N ARG A 660 -26.27 -22.61 -2.03
CA ARG A 660 -27.20 -21.71 -1.32
C ARG A 660 -26.89 -20.24 -1.54
N THR A 661 -25.59 -19.88 -1.57
CA THR A 661 -25.14 -18.51 -1.89
C THR A 661 -25.57 -18.11 -3.31
N LEU A 662 -25.41 -19.01 -4.29
CA LEU A 662 -25.92 -18.80 -5.65
C LEU A 662 -27.44 -18.65 -5.68
N ALA A 663 -28.20 -19.51 -4.96
CA ALA A 663 -29.66 -19.41 -4.88
C ALA A 663 -30.10 -18.05 -4.29
N ALA A 664 -29.40 -17.59 -3.24
CA ALA A 664 -29.67 -16.28 -2.65
C ALA A 664 -29.36 -15.12 -3.63
N ALA A 665 -28.26 -15.20 -4.37
CA ALA A 665 -27.92 -14.19 -5.38
C ALA A 665 -28.96 -14.15 -6.51
N VAL A 666 -29.40 -15.31 -7.01
CA VAL A 666 -30.46 -15.42 -8.04
C VAL A 666 -31.81 -14.89 -7.51
N ARG A 667 -32.12 -15.11 -6.25
CA ARG A 667 -33.33 -14.60 -5.61
C ARG A 667 -33.34 -13.08 -5.49
N ARG A 668 -32.22 -12.49 -5.09
CA ARG A 668 -32.04 -11.02 -5.08
C ARG A 668 -32.18 -10.45 -6.50
N LEU A 669 -31.60 -11.11 -7.50
CA LEU A 669 -31.69 -10.71 -8.89
C LEU A 669 -33.16 -10.80 -9.42
N ALA A 670 -33.93 -11.79 -8.98
CA ALA A 670 -35.37 -11.89 -9.29
C ALA A 670 -36.18 -10.76 -8.67
N ALA A 671 -35.81 -10.31 -7.47
CA ALA A 671 -36.48 -9.20 -6.77
C ALA A 671 -36.14 -7.82 -7.35
N GLY A 672 -35.13 -7.71 -8.24
CA GLY A 672 -34.71 -6.42 -8.82
C GLY A 672 -33.94 -5.55 -7.82
N SER A 673 -33.43 -6.16 -6.76
CA SER A 673 -32.73 -5.48 -5.66
C SER A 673 -31.25 -5.85 -5.59
#